data_82f8b01ef36d4efde5c1bf1ceed5e59a
#
_entry.id   82f8b01ef36d4efde5c1bf1ceed5e59a
#
_cell.length_a   1.000
_cell.length_b   1.000
_cell.length_c   1.000
_cell.angle_alpha   90.00
_cell.angle_beta   90.00
_cell.angle_gamma   90.00
#
_symmetry.space_group_name_H-M   'P 1'
#
loop_
_entity.id
_entity.type
_entity.pdbx_description
1 polymer ?
#
loop_
_entity_poly.entity_id
_entity_poly.type
_entity_poly.pdbx_seq_one_letter_code
_entity_poly.pdbx_strand_id
1 'polypeptide(L)'
;MGFGVWGLGFVLIIAGFAVYWNTLPAPFTFDDEHAIVINEQIRQLSTSLSTTAQGSPLAGRPLVSVSFAINYALGGLNVRGYRLVNIAIHVVCALLLFAVIRQAGRAFQARLADPKGPPRTELAFAAALIWMVHPLVTEAVNYVSQRTELMMAAFFLLTLYTAQRAGESVRSGAGGSNQPPRVALRRSAEAQAKAERTRPTVSSEATVWLALSVVCCAMGMACKETMAVAPILVWLYDRTFVSGSFREALRQRWRYYAGLCATWLILVALLWSSPRGDSAGFAGASVSPWEYLLNQSVMIVRYLWLAIVPRGLVLDYGEPLPLTLSKVAPYAAAVTALLAATLIALVRRPAVGFLGAWFFLTLAPTSSIIPISTEVGAERRMYLPLMALVILALTVVARTFHPSTKLGMTLSMSKGQVRETAIAADLKGPRRMPADLEGPPRMTRAATMSIAVLAVLLSVATIQRNAEYLSGLTLWQSVLDRWTPHARAHRNLAAELKLAGRPDEEIAHLRAAVTDIPEIRNLLGGELLALGRHAEAARELQQYTHDHPRDADALSNLGIALGALGRNDEATQAFERAVDVDPNNGLSQRNLALHLFQQDDFDGAVPHAREAVRLTPNDPAAHNLLGLALIGQQMIDEAIREFRASLTLQPDNNDAAVYLQRTLKATGR
;
A
#
# COMPACT_ATOMS: atom_id res chain seq x y z
N MET A 1 7.81 19.23 34.93
CA MET A 1 6.81 18.19 35.20
C MET A 1 6.92 17.16 34.08
N GLY A 2 7.38 15.93 34.39
CA GLY A 2 7.45 14.88 33.36
C GLY A 2 6.04 14.32 33.17
N PHE A 3 5.52 14.39 31.95
CA PHE A 3 4.31 13.66 31.61
C PHE A 3 4.55 12.17 31.88
N GLY A 4 3.67 11.54 32.65
CA GLY A 4 3.68 10.09 32.82
C GLY A 4 3.46 9.40 31.47
N VAL A 5 3.74 8.09 31.39
CA VAL A 5 3.61 7.30 30.15
C VAL A 5 2.24 7.47 29.48
N TRP A 6 1.18 7.59 30.27
CA TRP A 6 -0.18 7.83 29.79
C TRP A 6 -0.34 9.20 29.12
N GLY A 7 0.31 10.25 29.68
CA GLY A 7 0.29 11.58 29.09
C GLY A 7 0.99 11.63 27.72
N LEU A 8 2.10 10.90 27.56
CA LEU A 8 2.79 10.79 26.28
C LEU A 8 1.95 10.03 25.22
N GLY A 9 1.24 8.98 25.65
CA GLY A 9 0.29 8.28 24.78
C GLY A 9 -0.85 9.20 24.32
N PHE A 10 -1.38 10.03 25.21
CA PHE A 10 -2.42 11.00 24.89
C PHE A 10 -1.94 12.06 23.88
N VAL A 11 -0.70 12.53 24.03
CA VAL A 11 -0.08 13.45 23.04
C VAL A 11 0.01 12.81 21.66
N LEU A 12 0.38 11.52 21.56
CA LEU A 12 0.40 10.81 20.26
C LEU A 12 -1.00 10.76 19.64
N ILE A 13 -2.05 10.47 20.44
CA ILE A 13 -3.43 10.45 19.93
C ILE A 13 -3.81 11.81 19.35
N ILE A 14 -3.62 12.87 20.11
CA ILE A 14 -3.98 14.24 19.66
C ILE A 14 -3.18 14.61 18.40
N ALA A 15 -1.86 14.40 18.40
CA ALA A 15 -1.01 14.76 17.29
C ALA A 15 -1.40 13.99 16.00
N GLY A 16 -1.69 12.69 16.11
CA GLY A 16 -2.10 11.87 14.96
C GLY A 16 -3.40 12.36 14.34
N PHE A 17 -4.44 12.60 15.15
CA PHE A 17 -5.70 13.15 14.63
C PHE A 17 -5.54 14.58 14.11
N ALA A 18 -4.78 15.44 14.76
CA ALA A 18 -4.58 16.83 14.33
C ALA A 18 -3.89 16.92 12.96
N VAL A 19 -2.85 16.11 12.75
CA VAL A 19 -2.06 16.15 11.50
C VAL A 19 -2.85 15.62 10.30
N TYR A 20 -3.76 14.65 10.50
CA TYR A 20 -4.55 14.05 9.43
C TYR A 20 -6.00 14.56 9.34
N TRP A 21 -6.41 15.51 10.20
CA TRP A 21 -7.79 16.01 10.22
C TRP A 21 -8.25 16.60 8.89
N ASN A 22 -7.36 17.29 8.20
CA ASN A 22 -7.64 17.94 6.92
C ASN A 22 -7.93 16.95 5.78
N THR A 23 -7.63 15.66 5.93
CA THR A 23 -7.89 14.64 4.89
C THR A 23 -9.31 14.06 4.94
N LEU A 24 -10.04 14.26 6.03
CA LEU A 24 -11.36 13.65 6.21
C LEU A 24 -12.35 13.89 5.04
N PRO A 25 -12.41 15.10 4.43
CA PRO A 25 -13.31 15.34 3.31
C PRO A 25 -12.77 14.88 1.94
N ALA A 26 -11.53 14.42 1.86
CA ALA A 26 -10.92 14.01 0.60
C ALA A 26 -11.72 12.86 -0.05
N PRO A 27 -11.93 12.83 -1.39
CA PRO A 27 -12.69 11.81 -2.09
C PRO A 27 -12.00 10.43 -2.04
N PHE A 28 -12.71 9.39 -2.44
CA PHE A 28 -12.09 8.12 -2.84
C PHE A 28 -11.22 8.36 -4.07
N THR A 29 -10.11 7.67 -4.17
CA THR A 29 -9.13 7.89 -5.23
C THR A 29 -8.57 6.57 -5.74
N PHE A 30 -8.36 6.46 -7.05
CA PHE A 30 -7.68 5.35 -7.72
C PHE A 30 -8.29 3.98 -7.35
N ASP A 31 -7.51 3.04 -6.76
CA ASP A 31 -8.02 1.70 -6.40
C ASP A 31 -9.16 1.72 -5.35
N ASP A 32 -9.42 2.85 -4.69
CA ASP A 32 -10.55 2.97 -3.77
C ASP A 32 -11.89 2.75 -4.49
N GLU A 33 -11.97 3.13 -5.78
CA GLU A 33 -13.14 2.90 -6.62
C GLU A 33 -13.46 1.40 -6.68
N HIS A 34 -12.49 0.59 -7.09
CA HIS A 34 -12.66 -0.87 -7.21
C HIS A 34 -12.72 -1.59 -5.86
N ALA A 35 -12.02 -1.08 -4.86
CA ALA A 35 -12.00 -1.70 -3.53
C ALA A 35 -13.28 -1.43 -2.73
N ILE A 36 -13.94 -0.26 -2.95
CA ILE A 36 -14.99 0.24 -2.08
C ILE A 36 -16.23 0.66 -2.86
N VAL A 37 -16.09 1.56 -3.85
CA VAL A 37 -17.25 2.24 -4.46
C VAL A 37 -18.10 1.28 -5.29
N ILE A 38 -17.49 0.49 -6.17
CA ILE A 38 -18.19 -0.48 -7.03
C ILE A 38 -18.17 -1.91 -6.46
N ASN A 39 -17.51 -2.14 -5.32
CA ASN A 39 -17.38 -3.46 -4.72
C ASN A 39 -18.65 -3.88 -3.97
N GLU A 40 -19.45 -4.73 -4.59
CA GLU A 40 -20.67 -5.25 -3.98
C GLU A 40 -20.42 -6.21 -2.81
N GLN A 41 -19.27 -6.87 -2.75
CA GLN A 41 -18.98 -7.86 -1.69
C GLN A 41 -18.91 -7.23 -0.30
N ILE A 42 -18.50 -5.95 -0.20
CA ILE A 42 -18.48 -5.24 1.08
C ILE A 42 -19.84 -4.67 1.50
N ARG A 43 -20.89 -4.83 0.67
CA ARG A 43 -22.24 -4.37 1.02
C ARG A 43 -22.88 -5.20 2.12
N GLN A 44 -22.44 -6.45 2.29
CA GLN A 44 -22.92 -7.36 3.32
C GLN A 44 -21.77 -8.03 4.05
N LEU A 45 -21.87 -8.16 5.38
CA LEU A 45 -20.83 -8.81 6.19
C LEU A 45 -20.63 -10.29 5.82
N SER A 46 -21.69 -10.99 5.42
CA SER A 46 -21.62 -12.41 5.00
C SER A 46 -20.80 -12.62 3.75
N THR A 47 -20.86 -11.71 2.78
CA THR A 47 -20.13 -11.80 1.50
C THR A 47 -18.72 -11.24 1.59
N SER A 48 -18.43 -10.38 2.58
CA SER A 48 -17.13 -9.70 2.72
C SER A 48 -15.96 -10.64 3.06
N LEU A 49 -16.23 -11.85 3.57
CA LEU A 49 -15.23 -12.89 3.81
C LEU A 49 -14.84 -13.65 2.53
N SER A 50 -15.63 -13.54 1.46
CA SER A 50 -15.31 -14.16 0.19
C SER A 50 -14.07 -13.51 -0.42
N THR A 51 -13.11 -14.33 -0.83
CA THR A 51 -11.84 -13.87 -1.44
C THR A 51 -11.88 -13.90 -2.96
N THR A 52 -13.05 -14.15 -3.57
CA THR A 52 -13.19 -14.53 -4.98
C THR A 52 -13.31 -13.38 -5.99
N ALA A 53 -13.29 -12.11 -5.55
CA ALA A 53 -13.31 -10.99 -6.47
C ALA A 53 -11.98 -10.89 -7.25
N GLN A 54 -11.89 -11.58 -8.39
CA GLN A 54 -10.77 -11.44 -9.32
C GLN A 54 -10.64 -9.97 -9.74
N GLY A 55 -9.41 -9.44 -9.76
CA GLY A 55 -9.14 -8.06 -10.14
C GLY A 55 -9.36 -7.01 -9.03
N SER A 56 -9.97 -7.36 -7.90
CA SER A 56 -10.10 -6.41 -6.77
C SER A 56 -8.78 -6.26 -6.00
N PRO A 57 -8.43 -5.03 -5.59
CA PRO A 57 -7.30 -4.80 -4.68
C PRO A 57 -7.42 -5.53 -3.34
N LEU A 58 -8.62 -6.01 -2.99
CA LEU A 58 -8.91 -6.75 -1.77
C LEU A 58 -8.83 -8.28 -1.93
N ALA A 59 -8.57 -8.79 -3.13
CA ALA A 59 -8.43 -10.22 -3.37
C ALA A 59 -7.40 -10.86 -2.40
N GLY A 60 -7.79 -11.93 -1.71
CA GLY A 60 -6.95 -12.60 -0.71
C GLY A 60 -6.75 -11.83 0.61
N ARG A 61 -7.58 -10.81 0.91
CA ARG A 61 -7.46 -9.96 2.12
C ARG A 61 -8.77 -9.88 2.93
N PRO A 62 -9.29 -11.01 3.45
CA PRO A 62 -10.64 -11.08 4.02
C PRO A 62 -10.84 -10.15 5.22
N LEU A 63 -9.85 -9.97 6.09
CA LEU A 63 -10.00 -9.08 7.26
C LEU A 63 -10.13 -7.61 6.87
N VAL A 64 -9.47 -7.19 5.79
CA VAL A 64 -9.60 -5.82 5.29
C VAL A 64 -10.98 -5.62 4.67
N SER A 65 -11.47 -6.59 3.88
CA SER A 65 -12.82 -6.58 3.33
C SER A 65 -13.88 -6.48 4.41
N VAL A 66 -13.78 -7.27 5.49
CA VAL A 66 -14.66 -7.18 6.67
C VAL A 66 -14.62 -5.78 7.28
N SER A 67 -13.43 -5.18 7.42
CA SER A 67 -13.30 -3.84 7.98
C SER A 67 -13.99 -2.78 7.12
N PHE A 68 -13.99 -2.93 5.79
CA PHE A 68 -14.73 -2.06 4.88
C PHE A 68 -16.24 -2.33 4.92
N ALA A 69 -16.66 -3.60 5.04
CA ALA A 69 -18.07 -3.94 5.21
C ALA A 69 -18.66 -3.36 6.50
N ILE A 70 -17.89 -3.35 7.61
CA ILE A 70 -18.29 -2.66 8.85
C ILE A 70 -18.43 -1.15 8.61
N ASN A 71 -17.47 -0.51 7.93
CA ASN A 71 -17.59 0.91 7.57
C ASN A 71 -18.83 1.19 6.74
N TYR A 72 -19.10 0.34 5.73
CA TYR A 72 -20.27 0.48 4.88
C TYR A 72 -21.58 0.32 5.67
N ALA A 73 -21.66 -0.67 6.56
CA ALA A 73 -22.83 -0.89 7.41
C ALA A 73 -23.12 0.29 8.36
N LEU A 74 -22.09 1.03 8.79
CA LEU A 74 -22.21 2.18 9.69
C LEU A 74 -22.49 3.50 8.99
N GLY A 75 -22.03 3.69 7.76
CA GLY A 75 -22.10 5.00 7.12
C GLY A 75 -22.22 4.99 5.58
N GLY A 76 -22.52 3.83 4.96
CA GLY A 76 -22.59 3.68 3.51
C GLY A 76 -21.25 4.06 2.85
N LEU A 77 -21.32 4.86 1.79
CA LEU A 77 -20.14 5.36 1.06
C LEU A 77 -19.61 6.71 1.62
N ASN A 78 -19.94 7.08 2.85
CA ASN A 78 -19.38 8.29 3.42
C ASN A 78 -17.87 8.12 3.70
N VAL A 79 -17.03 8.70 2.85
CA VAL A 79 -15.57 8.60 2.87
C VAL A 79 -14.95 8.99 4.20
N ARG A 80 -15.55 9.94 4.93
CA ARG A 80 -15.05 10.41 6.24
C ARG A 80 -14.94 9.27 7.25
N GLY A 81 -15.91 8.35 7.27
CA GLY A 81 -15.89 7.17 8.14
C GLY A 81 -14.71 6.25 7.84
N TYR A 82 -14.41 6.01 6.57
CA TYR A 82 -13.28 5.18 6.15
C TYR A 82 -11.94 5.81 6.53
N ARG A 83 -11.76 7.11 6.30
CA ARG A 83 -10.54 7.83 6.66
C ARG A 83 -10.33 7.92 8.17
N LEU A 84 -11.39 8.15 8.93
CA LEU A 84 -11.32 8.16 10.40
C LEU A 84 -10.79 6.83 10.95
N VAL A 85 -11.24 5.71 10.40
CA VAL A 85 -10.75 4.38 10.79
C VAL A 85 -9.27 4.21 10.41
N ASN A 86 -8.86 4.64 9.21
CA ASN A 86 -7.44 4.59 8.82
C ASN A 86 -6.56 5.42 9.76
N ILE A 87 -6.96 6.65 10.09
CA ILE A 87 -6.26 7.50 11.05
C ILE A 87 -6.18 6.83 12.44
N ALA A 88 -7.28 6.24 12.91
CA ALA A 88 -7.31 5.54 14.18
C ALA A 88 -6.34 4.35 14.22
N ILE A 89 -6.29 3.53 13.14
CA ILE A 89 -5.33 2.42 13.03
C ILE A 89 -3.90 2.95 13.01
N HIS A 90 -3.62 4.05 12.29
CA HIS A 90 -2.31 4.67 12.26
C HIS A 90 -1.85 5.16 13.63
N VAL A 91 -2.74 5.78 14.39
CA VAL A 91 -2.49 6.17 15.79
C VAL A 91 -2.22 4.96 16.68
N VAL A 92 -2.99 3.87 16.51
CA VAL A 92 -2.73 2.60 17.23
C VAL A 92 -1.35 2.05 16.87
N CYS A 93 -0.92 2.10 15.61
CA CYS A 93 0.44 1.71 15.21
C CYS A 93 1.51 2.56 15.92
N ALA A 94 1.30 3.88 16.05
CA ALA A 94 2.23 4.75 16.78
C ALA A 94 2.31 4.41 18.26
N LEU A 95 1.17 4.13 18.92
CA LEU A 95 1.11 3.70 20.32
C LEU A 95 1.80 2.34 20.53
N LEU A 96 1.60 1.40 19.60
CA LEU A 96 2.26 0.09 19.62
C LEU A 96 3.75 0.24 19.40
N LEU A 97 4.20 1.07 18.44
CA LEU A 97 5.61 1.35 18.21
C LEU A 97 6.26 1.94 19.46
N PHE A 98 5.61 2.91 20.10
CA PHE A 98 6.04 3.47 21.38
C PHE A 98 6.23 2.39 22.45
N ALA A 99 5.25 1.49 22.60
CA ALA A 99 5.29 0.39 23.56
C ALA A 99 6.40 -0.62 23.26
N VAL A 100 6.55 -1.02 21.98
CA VAL A 100 7.57 -1.97 21.49
C VAL A 100 8.98 -1.44 21.75
N ILE A 101 9.26 -0.17 21.41
CA ILE A 101 10.59 0.42 21.62
C ILE A 101 10.91 0.51 23.12
N ARG A 102 9.93 0.91 23.92
CA ARG A 102 10.10 1.01 25.38
C ARG A 102 10.41 -0.36 26.01
N GLN A 103 9.72 -1.42 25.59
CA GLN A 103 9.98 -2.78 26.08
C GLN A 103 11.34 -3.32 25.59
N ALA A 104 11.70 -3.08 24.32
CA ALA A 104 13.00 -3.45 23.81
C ALA A 104 14.13 -2.76 24.60
N GLY A 105 13.96 -1.50 24.97
CA GLY A 105 14.88 -0.77 25.83
C GLY A 105 15.06 -1.41 27.22
N ARG A 106 13.96 -1.82 27.86
CA ARG A 106 13.98 -2.53 29.15
C ARG A 106 14.69 -3.89 29.04
N ALA A 107 14.36 -4.66 27.99
CA ALA A 107 14.97 -5.95 27.75
C ALA A 107 16.49 -5.84 27.56
N PHE A 108 16.95 -4.80 26.87
CA PHE A 108 18.37 -4.53 26.66
C PHE A 108 19.08 -4.12 27.94
N GLN A 109 18.47 -3.25 28.77
CA GLN A 109 19.01 -2.84 30.09
C GLN A 109 19.13 -4.03 31.04
N ALA A 110 18.09 -4.86 31.12
CA ALA A 110 18.12 -6.07 31.96
C ALA A 110 19.24 -7.03 31.57
N ARG A 111 19.56 -7.12 30.26
CA ARG A 111 20.67 -7.95 29.76
C ARG A 111 22.07 -7.40 30.13
N LEU A 112 22.20 -6.08 30.22
CA LEU A 112 23.44 -5.42 30.60
C LEU A 112 23.69 -5.41 32.12
N ALA A 113 22.80 -6.00 32.91
CA ALA A 113 22.80 -5.97 34.38
C ALA A 113 22.82 -4.55 34.97
N ASP A 114 22.21 -3.58 34.27
CA ASP A 114 21.98 -2.22 34.72
C ASP A 114 20.47 -1.95 34.91
N PRO A 115 19.88 -2.44 36.04
CA PRO A 115 18.45 -2.26 36.29
C PRO A 115 18.07 -0.83 36.73
N LYS A 116 19.05 0.02 37.03
CA LYS A 116 18.86 1.38 37.56
C LYS A 116 18.88 2.48 36.48
N GLY A 117 19.18 2.15 35.23
CA GLY A 117 19.12 3.11 34.15
C GLY A 117 17.68 3.59 33.90
N PRO A 118 17.44 4.91 33.65
CA PRO A 118 16.10 5.41 33.39
C PRO A 118 15.52 4.75 32.13
N PRO A 119 14.22 4.38 32.14
CA PRO A 119 13.59 3.83 30.95
C PRO A 119 13.70 4.84 29.81
N ARG A 120 14.08 4.37 28.62
CA ARG A 120 14.23 5.19 27.39
C ARG A 120 12.90 5.64 26.83
N THR A 121 12.01 6.11 27.70
CA THR A 121 10.61 6.47 27.36
C THR A 121 10.59 7.68 26.42
N GLU A 122 11.49 8.65 26.62
CA GLU A 122 11.61 9.84 25.77
C GLU A 122 12.04 9.50 24.32
N LEU A 123 13.00 8.61 24.16
CA LEU A 123 13.44 8.15 22.84
C LEU A 123 12.35 7.36 22.13
N ALA A 124 11.63 6.51 22.87
CA ALA A 124 10.52 5.73 22.31
C ALA A 124 9.37 6.64 21.85
N PHE A 125 9.05 7.67 22.66
CA PHE A 125 8.05 8.66 22.30
C PHE A 125 8.46 9.47 21.06
N ALA A 126 9.70 9.98 21.04
CA ALA A 126 10.23 10.73 19.91
C ALA A 126 10.19 9.92 18.62
N ALA A 127 10.59 8.64 18.67
CA ALA A 127 10.56 7.76 17.52
C ALA A 127 9.13 7.52 17.00
N ALA A 128 8.19 7.25 17.89
CA ALA A 128 6.80 7.06 17.52
C ALA A 128 6.17 8.33 16.93
N LEU A 129 6.44 9.49 17.53
CA LEU A 129 5.93 10.78 17.08
C LEU A 129 6.50 11.13 15.69
N ILE A 130 7.84 11.11 15.51
CA ILE A 130 8.48 11.44 14.24
C ILE A 130 8.01 10.51 13.12
N TRP A 131 7.92 9.20 13.38
CA TRP A 131 7.41 8.25 12.41
C TRP A 131 5.95 8.55 12.04
N MET A 132 5.10 8.83 13.03
CA MET A 132 3.66 9.06 12.82
C MET A 132 3.38 10.32 11.99
N VAL A 133 4.17 11.38 12.20
CA VAL A 133 3.97 12.66 11.48
C VAL A 133 4.86 12.79 10.24
N HIS A 134 5.54 11.73 9.82
CA HIS A 134 6.44 11.77 8.67
C HIS A 134 5.67 11.76 7.34
N PRO A 135 5.92 12.68 6.39
CA PRO A 135 5.17 12.74 5.13
C PRO A 135 5.20 11.45 4.29
N LEU A 136 6.26 10.65 4.42
CA LEU A 136 6.42 9.39 3.68
C LEU A 136 5.39 8.31 4.04
N VAL A 137 4.66 8.45 5.16
CA VAL A 137 3.59 7.50 5.55
C VAL A 137 2.20 7.98 5.13
N THR A 138 2.07 9.16 4.53
CA THR A 138 0.79 9.77 4.16
C THR A 138 -0.01 8.93 3.16
N GLU A 139 0.65 8.28 2.20
CA GLU A 139 0.00 7.41 1.25
C GLU A 139 -0.74 6.26 1.95
N ALA A 140 -0.10 5.60 2.90
CA ALA A 140 -0.73 4.49 3.64
C ALA A 140 -1.96 4.92 4.44
N VAL A 141 -2.03 6.19 4.90
CA VAL A 141 -3.14 6.72 5.71
C VAL A 141 -4.26 7.28 4.85
N ASN A 142 -3.91 8.10 3.84
CA ASN A 142 -4.86 8.85 3.02
C ASN A 142 -5.47 8.02 1.89
N TYR A 143 -4.76 7.09 1.34
CA TYR A 143 -5.24 6.18 0.33
C TYR A 143 -6.03 5.06 1.02
N VAL A 144 -7.37 5.11 0.93
CA VAL A 144 -8.25 4.33 1.82
C VAL A 144 -8.05 2.83 1.66
N SER A 145 -7.86 2.32 0.44
CA SER A 145 -7.62 0.91 0.15
C SER A 145 -6.30 0.40 0.77
N GLN A 146 -5.35 1.30 1.11
CA GLN A 146 -4.13 0.95 1.83
C GLN A 146 -4.34 0.68 3.33
N ARG A 147 -5.61 0.57 3.78
CA ARG A 147 -5.94 -0.06 5.06
C ARG A 147 -5.29 -1.45 5.20
N THR A 148 -5.03 -2.11 4.08
CA THR A 148 -4.25 -3.35 4.02
C THR A 148 -2.89 -3.21 4.70
N GLU A 149 -2.16 -2.11 4.43
CA GLU A 149 -0.87 -1.81 5.04
C GLU A 149 -1.00 -1.47 6.53
N LEU A 150 -1.98 -0.62 6.86
CA LEU A 150 -2.22 -0.17 8.23
C LEU A 150 -2.59 -1.32 9.17
N MET A 151 -3.54 -2.17 8.77
CA MET A 151 -3.97 -3.32 9.57
C MET A 151 -2.84 -4.35 9.70
N MET A 152 -2.15 -4.66 8.61
CA MET A 152 -0.99 -5.55 8.65
C MET A 152 0.07 -5.02 9.62
N ALA A 153 0.42 -3.74 9.56
CA ALA A 153 1.40 -3.13 10.46
C ALA A 153 0.96 -3.14 11.93
N ALA A 154 -0.33 -2.90 12.21
CA ALA A 154 -0.88 -3.02 13.55
C ALA A 154 -0.73 -4.44 14.11
N PHE A 155 -1.09 -5.47 13.32
CA PHE A 155 -0.93 -6.87 13.71
C PHE A 155 0.54 -7.29 13.82
N PHE A 156 1.39 -6.76 12.96
CA PHE A 156 2.84 -6.97 13.03
C PHE A 156 3.43 -6.45 14.36
N LEU A 157 3.10 -5.22 14.72
CA LEU A 157 3.53 -4.61 15.97
C LEU A 157 2.91 -5.31 17.19
N LEU A 158 1.64 -5.74 17.12
CA LEU A 158 0.99 -6.54 18.15
C LEU A 158 1.69 -7.90 18.33
N THR A 159 2.05 -8.58 17.22
CA THR A 159 2.80 -9.84 17.25
C THR A 159 4.11 -9.66 18.03
N LEU A 160 4.86 -8.60 17.73
CA LEU A 160 6.12 -8.32 18.40
C LEU A 160 5.91 -7.88 19.85
N TYR A 161 4.93 -7.03 20.13
CA TYR A 161 4.60 -6.56 21.48
C TYR A 161 4.22 -7.72 22.42
N THR A 162 3.35 -8.62 21.96
CA THR A 162 2.91 -9.77 22.77
C THR A 162 4.04 -10.78 22.98
N ALA A 163 4.91 -10.99 21.99
CA ALA A 163 6.13 -11.78 22.13
C ALA A 163 7.08 -11.19 23.20
N GLN A 164 7.20 -9.87 23.26
CA GLN A 164 7.99 -9.15 24.26
C GLN A 164 7.40 -9.30 25.66
N ARG A 165 6.06 -9.19 25.81
CA ARG A 165 5.34 -9.37 27.08
C ARG A 165 5.54 -10.77 27.66
N ALA A 166 5.49 -11.80 26.81
CA ALA A 166 5.81 -13.16 27.22
C ALA A 166 7.24 -13.27 27.81
N GLY A 167 8.21 -12.54 27.25
CA GLY A 167 9.58 -12.50 27.76
C GLY A 167 9.72 -11.81 29.12
N GLU A 168 8.90 -10.79 29.40
CA GLU A 168 8.85 -10.12 30.71
C GLU A 168 8.24 -11.04 31.78
N SER A 169 7.13 -11.74 31.48
CA SER A 169 6.47 -12.65 32.43
C SER A 169 7.35 -13.82 32.88
N VAL A 170 8.18 -14.34 31.97
CA VAL A 170 9.17 -15.40 32.32
C VAL A 170 10.25 -14.85 33.27
N ARG A 171 10.67 -13.60 33.11
CA ARG A 171 11.70 -12.97 33.96
C ARG A 171 11.15 -12.61 35.34
N SER A 172 9.93 -12.11 35.45
CA SER A 172 9.28 -11.76 36.71
C SER A 172 8.96 -12.99 37.54
N GLY A 173 8.56 -14.10 36.91
CA GLY A 173 8.35 -15.39 37.61
C GLY A 173 9.63 -16.05 38.14
N ALA A 174 10.77 -15.78 37.49
CA ALA A 174 12.10 -16.26 37.93
C ALA A 174 12.73 -15.40 39.05
N GLY A 175 12.17 -14.21 39.34
CA GLY A 175 12.71 -13.22 40.29
C GLY A 175 12.37 -13.48 41.77
N GLY A 176 11.74 -14.60 42.11
CA GLY A 176 11.51 -15.00 43.50
C GLY A 176 12.77 -15.47 44.25
N SER A 177 13.91 -15.59 43.59
CA SER A 177 15.23 -15.82 44.21
C SER A 177 16.20 -14.67 43.88
N ASN A 178 16.40 -13.79 44.83
CA ASN A 178 17.33 -12.64 44.78
C ASN A 178 18.83 -13.06 44.66
N GLN A 179 19.21 -13.81 43.64
CA GLN A 179 20.62 -14.07 43.36
C GLN A 179 20.98 -13.72 41.92
N PRO A 180 22.01 -12.85 41.70
CA PRO A 180 22.50 -12.57 40.37
C PRO A 180 23.17 -13.81 39.76
N PRO A 181 23.06 -14.05 38.43
CA PRO A 181 23.54 -15.29 37.77
C PRO A 181 25.05 -15.52 37.74
N ARG A 182 25.83 -14.73 38.45
CA ARG A 182 27.30 -14.80 38.45
C ARG A 182 27.93 -15.60 39.58
N VAL A 183 27.19 -16.17 40.54
CA VAL A 183 27.75 -16.97 41.67
C VAL A 183 27.66 -18.50 41.43
N ALA A 184 27.13 -18.94 40.29
CA ALA A 184 26.93 -20.37 39.99
C ALA A 184 28.16 -21.13 39.50
N LEU A 185 29.39 -20.56 39.56
CA LEU A 185 30.61 -21.21 39.08
C LEU A 185 31.29 -22.16 40.09
N ARG A 186 30.70 -22.39 41.26
CA ARG A 186 31.19 -23.41 42.22
C ARG A 186 30.02 -24.09 42.95
N ARG A 187 29.13 -24.72 42.26
CA ARG A 187 28.18 -25.68 42.88
C ARG A 187 28.48 -27.08 42.34
N SER A 188 28.49 -28.06 43.24
CA SER A 188 28.71 -29.47 42.95
C SER A 188 27.87 -29.99 41.82
N ALA A 189 28.32 -31.04 41.11
CA ALA A 189 27.62 -31.68 39.99
C ALA A 189 26.17 -32.06 40.32
N GLU A 190 25.82 -32.34 41.57
CA GLU A 190 24.45 -32.60 42.02
C GLU A 190 23.54 -31.37 41.97
N ALA A 191 24.06 -30.17 42.29
CA ALA A 191 23.28 -28.94 42.20
C ALA A 191 23.04 -28.54 40.73
N GLN A 192 23.96 -28.85 39.82
CA GLN A 192 23.77 -28.71 38.38
C GLN A 192 22.74 -29.70 37.82
N ALA A 193 22.79 -30.97 38.24
CA ALA A 193 21.81 -31.99 37.85
C ALA A 193 20.42 -31.70 38.39
N LYS A 194 20.31 -31.09 39.58
CA LYS A 194 19.01 -30.65 40.15
C LYS A 194 18.48 -29.38 39.46
N ALA A 195 19.35 -28.44 39.03
CA ALA A 195 18.99 -27.26 38.24
C ALA A 195 18.59 -27.62 36.78
N GLU A 196 19.18 -28.67 36.22
CA GLU A 196 18.77 -29.19 34.90
C GLU A 196 17.41 -29.90 34.92
N ARG A 197 16.97 -30.46 36.05
CA ARG A 197 15.66 -31.12 36.22
C ARG A 197 14.50 -30.13 36.44
N THR A 198 14.78 -28.93 36.95
CA THR A 198 13.79 -27.85 37.04
C THR A 198 13.87 -26.99 35.77
N ARG A 199 13.35 -27.50 34.65
CA ARG A 199 13.00 -26.62 33.52
C ARG A 199 12.07 -25.54 34.03
N PRO A 200 12.37 -24.24 33.82
CA PRO A 200 11.41 -23.20 34.18
C PRO A 200 10.11 -23.50 33.43
N THR A 201 9.09 -23.88 34.16
CA THR A 201 7.73 -23.99 33.60
C THR A 201 7.35 -22.61 33.11
N VAL A 202 7.09 -22.50 31.79
CA VAL A 202 6.57 -21.25 31.21
C VAL A 202 5.31 -20.92 31.99
N SER A 203 5.26 -19.74 32.60
CA SER A 203 4.09 -19.31 33.37
C SER A 203 2.84 -19.33 32.47
N SER A 204 1.67 -19.60 33.05
CA SER A 204 0.41 -19.57 32.31
C SER A 204 0.21 -18.22 31.59
N GLU A 205 0.60 -17.13 32.22
CA GLU A 205 0.60 -15.78 31.64
C GLU A 205 1.48 -15.67 30.39
N ALA A 206 2.70 -16.16 30.45
CA ALA A 206 3.60 -16.16 29.29
C ALA A 206 3.06 -17.01 28.12
N THR A 207 2.39 -18.12 28.43
CA THR A 207 1.76 -18.96 27.41
C THR A 207 0.62 -18.21 26.71
N VAL A 208 -0.21 -17.47 27.44
CA VAL A 208 -1.28 -16.64 26.86
C VAL A 208 -0.70 -15.57 25.93
N TRP A 209 0.36 -14.87 26.35
CA TRP A 209 1.01 -13.86 25.51
C TRP A 209 1.61 -14.45 24.22
N LEU A 210 2.20 -15.65 24.29
CA LEU A 210 2.73 -16.33 23.09
C LEU A 210 1.60 -16.77 22.15
N ALA A 211 0.50 -17.27 22.68
CA ALA A 211 -0.68 -17.64 21.89
C ALA A 211 -1.29 -16.42 21.20
N LEU A 212 -1.44 -15.29 21.92
CA LEU A 212 -1.90 -14.02 21.34
C LEU A 212 -0.96 -13.54 20.21
N SER A 213 0.35 -13.75 20.36
CA SER A 213 1.31 -13.41 19.31
C SER A 213 1.08 -14.22 18.03
N VAL A 214 0.81 -15.52 18.14
CA VAL A 214 0.49 -16.38 16.99
C VAL A 214 -0.84 -15.95 16.35
N VAL A 215 -1.87 -15.65 17.15
CA VAL A 215 -3.15 -15.16 16.64
C VAL A 215 -2.99 -13.82 15.90
N CYS A 216 -2.26 -12.85 16.47
CA CYS A 216 -1.98 -11.58 15.78
C CYS A 216 -1.22 -11.79 14.48
N CYS A 217 -0.24 -12.72 14.47
CA CYS A 217 0.47 -13.08 13.24
C CYS A 217 -0.47 -13.64 12.17
N ALA A 218 -1.36 -14.57 12.55
CA ALA A 218 -2.36 -15.16 11.67
C ALA A 218 -3.32 -14.09 11.08
N MET A 219 -3.80 -13.17 11.91
CA MET A 219 -4.64 -12.05 11.46
C MET A 219 -3.89 -11.13 10.49
N GLY A 220 -2.61 -10.85 10.76
CA GLY A 220 -1.78 -10.06 9.85
C GLY A 220 -1.58 -10.73 8.48
N MET A 221 -1.42 -12.08 8.44
CA MET A 221 -1.34 -12.85 7.18
C MET A 221 -2.61 -12.69 6.32
N ALA A 222 -3.77 -12.51 6.95
CA ALA A 222 -5.05 -12.26 6.28
C ALA A 222 -5.26 -10.80 5.86
N CYS A 223 -4.28 -9.92 6.09
CA CYS A 223 -4.32 -8.50 5.69
C CYS A 223 -3.39 -8.21 4.51
N LYS A 224 -2.13 -8.68 4.56
CA LYS A 224 -1.14 -8.42 3.52
C LYS A 224 0.04 -9.40 3.60
N GLU A 225 0.60 -9.74 2.44
CA GLU A 225 1.73 -10.67 2.26
C GLU A 225 3.02 -10.23 2.98
N THR A 226 3.21 -8.94 3.21
CA THR A 226 4.37 -8.41 3.97
C THR A 226 4.46 -8.98 5.39
N MET A 227 3.36 -9.45 5.95
CA MET A 227 3.34 -10.13 7.26
C MET A 227 4.21 -11.39 7.30
N ALA A 228 4.51 -12.00 6.17
CA ALA A 228 5.34 -13.21 6.07
C ALA A 228 6.71 -13.09 6.76
N VAL A 229 7.24 -11.87 6.91
CA VAL A 229 8.53 -11.64 7.56
C VAL A 229 8.45 -11.57 9.09
N ALA A 230 7.25 -11.48 9.67
CA ALA A 230 7.06 -11.34 11.11
C ALA A 230 7.66 -12.50 11.93
N PRO A 231 7.48 -13.80 11.57
CA PRO A 231 8.11 -14.91 12.29
C PRO A 231 9.64 -14.80 12.34
N ILE A 232 10.27 -14.37 11.25
CA ILE A 232 11.71 -14.20 11.12
C ILE A 232 12.18 -13.05 12.02
N LEU A 233 11.47 -11.92 12.01
CA LEU A 233 11.82 -10.75 12.81
C LEU A 233 11.61 -10.98 14.32
N VAL A 234 10.59 -11.74 14.72
CA VAL A 234 10.41 -12.16 16.11
C VAL A 234 11.57 -13.05 16.56
N TRP A 235 11.99 -14.01 15.75
CA TRP A 235 13.14 -14.87 16.08
C TRP A 235 14.43 -14.08 16.17
N LEU A 236 14.65 -13.12 15.26
CA LEU A 236 15.79 -12.22 15.28
C LEU A 236 15.75 -11.27 16.50
N TYR A 237 14.55 -10.80 16.90
CA TYR A 237 14.35 -10.03 18.13
C TYR A 237 14.77 -10.84 19.36
N ASP A 238 14.27 -12.06 19.50
CA ASP A 238 14.59 -12.93 20.63
C ASP A 238 16.11 -13.22 20.70
N ARG A 239 16.74 -13.49 19.56
CA ARG A 239 18.22 -13.64 19.50
C ARG A 239 18.92 -12.38 19.97
N THR A 240 18.44 -11.21 19.58
CA THR A 240 19.15 -9.94 19.82
C THR A 240 18.95 -9.43 21.24
N PHE A 241 17.75 -9.48 21.77
CA PHE A 241 17.38 -8.81 23.01
C PHE A 241 17.07 -9.75 24.18
N VAL A 242 16.76 -11.03 23.91
CA VAL A 242 16.34 -11.99 24.93
C VAL A 242 17.41 -13.04 25.21
N SER A 243 17.70 -13.92 24.25
CA SER A 243 18.49 -15.15 24.46
C SER A 243 19.96 -15.02 24.09
N GLY A 244 20.35 -14.10 23.20
CA GLY A 244 21.74 -13.87 22.78
C GLY A 244 22.26 -14.78 21.68
N SER A 245 21.59 -15.90 21.38
CA SER A 245 21.95 -16.79 20.27
C SER A 245 20.69 -17.38 19.64
N PHE A 246 20.77 -17.70 18.34
CA PHE A 246 19.68 -18.36 17.61
C PHE A 246 19.37 -19.75 18.15
N ARG A 247 20.41 -20.51 18.51
CA ARG A 247 20.28 -21.86 19.04
C ARG A 247 19.52 -21.87 20.37
N GLU A 248 19.83 -20.94 21.26
CA GLU A 248 19.19 -20.82 22.56
C GLU A 248 17.75 -20.34 22.42
N ALA A 249 17.48 -19.36 21.56
CA ALA A 249 16.12 -18.91 21.24
C ALA A 249 15.25 -20.10 20.77
N LEU A 250 15.77 -20.87 19.80
CA LEU A 250 15.04 -22.03 19.26
C LEU A 250 14.83 -23.10 20.32
N ARG A 251 15.85 -23.43 21.13
CA ARG A 251 15.75 -24.44 22.19
C ARG A 251 14.68 -24.10 23.23
N GLN A 252 14.58 -22.80 23.58
CA GLN A 252 13.63 -22.36 24.61
C GLN A 252 12.19 -22.24 24.11
N ARG A 253 11.98 -21.86 22.82
CA ARG A 253 10.66 -21.45 22.30
C ARG A 253 10.30 -22.10 20.95
N TRP A 254 10.82 -23.28 20.60
CA TRP A 254 10.60 -23.90 19.29
C TRP A 254 9.14 -24.10 18.94
N ARG A 255 8.29 -24.47 19.91
CA ARG A 255 6.83 -24.63 19.71
C ARG A 255 6.17 -23.32 19.31
N TYR A 256 6.59 -22.23 19.90
CA TYR A 256 6.13 -20.89 19.57
C TYR A 256 6.52 -20.51 18.14
N TYR A 257 7.80 -20.70 17.76
CA TYR A 257 8.23 -20.42 16.38
C TYR A 257 7.55 -21.34 15.37
N ALA A 258 7.30 -22.61 15.69
CA ALA A 258 6.52 -23.50 14.86
C ALA A 258 5.08 -22.98 14.68
N GLY A 259 4.45 -22.45 15.73
CA GLY A 259 3.14 -21.80 15.65
C GLY A 259 3.15 -20.56 14.77
N LEU A 260 4.18 -19.70 14.89
CA LEU A 260 4.34 -18.55 14.00
C LEU A 260 4.54 -18.97 12.53
N CYS A 261 5.40 -19.96 12.26
CA CYS A 261 5.61 -20.46 10.90
C CYS A 261 4.36 -21.13 10.32
N ALA A 262 3.53 -21.78 11.16
CA ALA A 262 2.26 -22.36 10.72
C ALA A 262 1.30 -21.29 10.17
N THR A 263 1.41 -20.03 10.57
CA THR A 263 0.59 -18.94 10.00
C THR A 263 0.88 -18.69 8.51
N TRP A 264 2.05 -19.14 7.98
CA TRP A 264 2.32 -19.10 6.54
C TRP A 264 1.36 -19.96 5.73
N LEU A 265 0.80 -21.04 6.32
CA LEU A 265 -0.21 -21.87 5.65
C LEU A 265 -1.47 -21.04 5.33
N ILE A 266 -1.85 -20.10 6.20
CA ILE A 266 -2.97 -19.19 5.95
C ILE A 266 -2.65 -18.31 4.73
N LEU A 267 -1.45 -17.72 4.68
CA LEU A 267 -1.04 -16.90 3.56
C LEU A 267 -1.02 -17.69 2.25
N VAL A 268 -0.45 -18.90 2.27
CA VAL A 268 -0.41 -19.80 1.09
C VAL A 268 -1.84 -20.13 0.63
N ALA A 269 -2.74 -20.49 1.55
CA ALA A 269 -4.14 -20.78 1.22
C ALA A 269 -4.84 -19.56 0.58
N LEU A 270 -4.63 -18.36 1.10
CA LEU A 270 -5.20 -17.12 0.57
C LEU A 270 -4.64 -16.76 -0.81
N LEU A 271 -3.34 -16.93 -1.03
CA LEU A 271 -2.72 -16.71 -2.34
C LEU A 271 -3.17 -17.75 -3.37
N TRP A 272 -3.41 -18.98 -2.94
CA TRP A 272 -3.92 -20.05 -3.81
C TRP A 272 -5.38 -19.82 -4.22
N SER A 273 -6.22 -19.36 -3.28
CA SER A 273 -7.65 -19.11 -3.53
C SER A 273 -7.91 -17.83 -4.35
N SER A 274 -6.95 -16.92 -4.43
CA SER A 274 -7.09 -15.63 -5.10
C SER A 274 -5.80 -15.27 -5.83
N PRO A 275 -5.48 -15.96 -6.94
CA PRO A 275 -4.25 -15.70 -7.68
C PRO A 275 -4.25 -14.28 -8.27
N ARG A 276 -3.15 -13.57 -8.07
CA ARG A 276 -2.89 -12.22 -8.60
C ARG A 276 -1.96 -12.28 -9.82
N GLY A 277 -2.18 -13.28 -10.69
CA GLY A 277 -1.27 -13.62 -11.77
C GLY A 277 -0.89 -12.48 -12.72
N ASP A 278 -1.77 -11.50 -12.87
CA ASP A 278 -1.57 -10.42 -13.84
C ASP A 278 -0.80 -9.21 -13.27
N SER A 279 -0.74 -9.04 -11.95
CA SER A 279 -0.12 -7.85 -11.35
C SER A 279 1.16 -8.12 -10.56
N ALA A 280 1.34 -9.32 -10.02
CA ALA A 280 2.51 -9.67 -9.21
C ALA A 280 2.83 -11.16 -9.27
N GLY A 281 4.10 -11.52 -9.39
CA GLY A 281 4.58 -12.90 -9.40
C GLY A 281 5.49 -13.22 -10.57
N PHE A 282 5.91 -14.48 -10.66
CA PHE A 282 6.84 -14.95 -11.70
C PHE A 282 6.13 -15.44 -12.98
N ALA A 283 4.84 -15.73 -12.90
CA ALA A 283 4.03 -16.21 -14.03
C ALA A 283 3.20 -15.05 -14.59
N GLY A 284 3.41 -14.73 -15.88
CA GLY A 284 2.64 -13.68 -16.57
C GLY A 284 3.15 -12.25 -16.40
N ALA A 285 4.24 -12.02 -15.65
CA ALA A 285 4.81 -10.69 -15.52
C ALA A 285 5.47 -10.24 -16.83
N SER A 286 5.09 -9.06 -17.32
CA SER A 286 5.74 -8.40 -18.47
C SER A 286 7.19 -7.99 -18.20
N VAL A 287 7.63 -8.05 -16.92
CA VAL A 287 8.95 -7.62 -16.45
C VAL A 287 9.68 -8.82 -15.84
N SER A 288 10.92 -9.05 -16.24
CA SER A 288 11.74 -10.12 -15.69
C SER A 288 12.13 -9.83 -14.22
N PRO A 289 12.35 -10.87 -13.37
CA PRO A 289 12.83 -10.70 -11.99
C PRO A 289 14.14 -9.90 -11.91
N TRP A 290 14.99 -10.01 -12.93
CA TRP A 290 16.25 -9.27 -13.00
C TRP A 290 16.04 -7.78 -13.26
N GLU A 291 15.23 -7.44 -14.24
CA GLU A 291 14.87 -6.03 -14.53
C GLU A 291 14.19 -5.39 -13.34
N TYR A 292 13.27 -6.11 -12.68
CA TYR A 292 12.63 -5.63 -11.46
C TYR A 292 13.65 -5.37 -10.34
N LEU A 293 14.60 -6.29 -10.11
CA LEU A 293 15.66 -6.11 -9.12
C LEU A 293 16.54 -4.89 -9.41
N LEU A 294 16.88 -4.64 -10.68
CA LEU A 294 17.61 -3.44 -11.07
C LEU A 294 16.86 -2.17 -10.71
N ASN A 295 15.57 -2.12 -11.02
CA ASN A 295 14.69 -1.01 -10.63
C ASN A 295 14.60 -0.84 -9.11
N GLN A 296 14.50 -1.94 -8.34
CA GLN A 296 14.44 -1.88 -6.88
C GLN A 296 15.70 -1.30 -6.26
N SER A 297 16.87 -1.49 -6.87
CA SER A 297 18.10 -0.86 -6.41
C SER A 297 18.00 0.67 -6.42
N VAL A 298 17.40 1.24 -7.47
CA VAL A 298 17.15 2.68 -7.59
C VAL A 298 16.09 3.12 -6.58
N MET A 299 14.98 2.37 -6.47
CA MET A 299 13.88 2.72 -5.57
C MET A 299 14.27 2.66 -4.10
N ILE A 300 15.09 1.68 -3.66
CA ILE A 300 15.55 1.60 -2.27
C ILE A 300 16.39 2.84 -1.91
N VAL A 301 17.27 3.29 -2.79
CA VAL A 301 18.05 4.52 -2.56
C VAL A 301 17.14 5.76 -2.55
N ARG A 302 16.13 5.80 -3.43
CA ARG A 302 15.10 6.85 -3.42
C ARG A 302 14.34 6.87 -2.10
N TYR A 303 13.92 5.73 -1.59
CA TYR A 303 13.23 5.63 -0.29
C TYR A 303 14.10 6.11 0.89
N LEU A 304 15.39 5.78 0.88
CA LEU A 304 16.33 6.27 1.90
C LEU A 304 16.47 7.80 1.83
N TRP A 305 16.51 8.36 0.62
CA TRP A 305 16.51 9.80 0.43
C TRP A 305 15.23 10.46 0.94
N LEU A 306 14.07 9.92 0.60
CA LEU A 306 12.76 10.43 1.05
C LEU A 306 12.56 10.31 2.57
N ALA A 307 13.19 9.33 3.21
CA ALA A 307 13.18 9.21 4.67
C ALA A 307 13.97 10.34 5.37
N ILE A 308 14.91 11.00 4.67
CA ILE A 308 15.71 12.11 5.20
C ILE A 308 15.13 13.45 4.71
N VAL A 309 14.80 13.53 3.43
CA VAL A 309 14.28 14.73 2.76
C VAL A 309 12.94 14.37 2.10
N PRO A 310 11.82 14.47 2.82
CA PRO A 310 10.50 14.06 2.32
C PRO A 310 9.92 15.09 1.33
N ARG A 311 10.62 15.32 0.21
CA ARG A 311 10.22 16.21 -0.88
C ARG A 311 10.14 15.43 -2.19
N GLY A 312 9.20 15.83 -3.05
CA GLY A 312 8.96 15.12 -4.31
C GLY A 312 8.30 13.76 -4.09
N LEU A 313 7.39 13.69 -3.12
CA LEU A 313 6.52 12.56 -2.88
C LEU A 313 5.45 12.50 -3.98
N VAL A 314 5.17 11.29 -4.48
CA VAL A 314 4.17 11.04 -5.53
C VAL A 314 3.32 9.83 -5.18
N LEU A 315 2.10 9.76 -5.71
CA LEU A 315 1.22 8.61 -5.50
C LEU A 315 1.68 7.40 -6.32
N ASP A 316 2.21 7.63 -7.50
CA ASP A 316 2.52 6.59 -8.49
C ASP A 316 3.88 6.85 -9.15
N TYR A 317 4.76 5.86 -9.07
CA TYR A 317 6.10 5.88 -9.68
C TYR A 317 6.14 5.25 -11.08
N GLY A 318 4.98 4.83 -11.61
CA GLY A 318 4.89 4.16 -12.91
C GLY A 318 5.34 2.70 -12.87
N GLU A 319 5.52 2.14 -14.07
CA GLU A 319 5.94 0.77 -14.28
C GLU A 319 7.48 0.63 -14.25
N PRO A 320 8.00 -0.59 -14.02
CA PRO A 320 9.43 -0.84 -14.12
C PRO A 320 9.98 -0.51 -15.49
N LEU A 321 11.10 0.21 -15.54
CA LEU A 321 11.76 0.63 -16.77
C LEU A 321 12.84 -0.37 -17.20
N PRO A 322 13.14 -0.51 -18.51
CA PRO A 322 14.25 -1.32 -18.99
C PRO A 322 15.60 -0.63 -18.67
N LEU A 323 16.14 -0.88 -17.48
CA LEU A 323 17.37 -0.27 -17.01
C LEU A 323 18.59 -1.13 -17.33
N THR A 324 19.69 -0.49 -17.77
CA THR A 324 20.97 -1.17 -17.96
C THR A 324 21.77 -1.22 -16.66
N LEU A 325 22.57 -2.27 -16.48
CA LEU A 325 23.41 -2.45 -15.29
C LEU A 325 24.35 -1.25 -15.05
N SER A 326 24.87 -0.63 -16.10
CA SER A 326 25.76 0.55 -16.00
C SER A 326 25.07 1.75 -15.33
N LYS A 327 23.79 1.98 -15.63
CA LYS A 327 23.00 3.07 -15.03
C LYS A 327 22.66 2.78 -13.57
N VAL A 328 22.50 1.51 -13.22
CA VAL A 328 22.06 1.07 -11.88
C VAL A 328 23.23 0.77 -10.95
N ALA A 329 24.44 0.55 -11.47
CA ALA A 329 25.62 0.14 -10.70
C ALA A 329 25.86 0.94 -9.39
N PRO A 330 25.79 2.29 -9.37
CA PRO A 330 26.02 3.04 -8.13
C PRO A 330 24.95 2.76 -7.08
N TYR A 331 23.69 2.61 -7.48
CA TYR A 331 22.57 2.31 -6.59
C TYR A 331 22.69 0.86 -6.06
N ALA A 332 22.97 -0.09 -6.94
CA ALA A 332 23.17 -1.49 -6.56
C ALA A 332 24.35 -1.65 -5.60
N ALA A 333 25.46 -0.94 -5.84
CA ALA A 333 26.62 -0.94 -4.96
C ALA A 333 26.26 -0.36 -3.57
N ALA A 334 25.51 0.75 -3.51
CA ALA A 334 25.06 1.34 -2.26
C ALA A 334 24.14 0.38 -1.47
N VAL A 335 23.16 -0.24 -2.11
CA VAL A 335 22.26 -1.21 -1.47
C VAL A 335 23.02 -2.43 -0.98
N THR A 336 23.93 -2.98 -1.80
CA THR A 336 24.78 -4.11 -1.42
C THR A 336 25.69 -3.78 -0.23
N ALA A 337 26.30 -2.59 -0.22
CA ALA A 337 27.11 -2.12 0.90
C ALA A 337 26.30 -1.98 2.20
N LEU A 338 25.08 -1.45 2.14
CA LEU A 338 24.18 -1.33 3.28
C LEU A 338 23.73 -2.71 3.80
N LEU A 339 23.45 -3.66 2.90
CA LEU A 339 23.12 -5.03 3.26
C LEU A 339 24.31 -5.73 3.93
N ALA A 340 25.51 -5.61 3.37
CA ALA A 340 26.74 -6.13 3.98
C ALA A 340 27.00 -5.51 5.37
N ALA A 341 26.85 -4.19 5.49
CA ALA A 341 26.97 -3.49 6.77
C ALA A 341 25.95 -4.00 7.80
N THR A 342 24.71 -4.28 7.37
CA THR A 342 23.66 -4.87 8.21
C THR A 342 24.07 -6.26 8.71
N LEU A 343 24.56 -7.13 7.83
CA LEU A 343 25.01 -8.49 8.19
C LEU A 343 26.19 -8.45 9.16
N ILE A 344 27.17 -7.58 8.93
CA ILE A 344 28.29 -7.35 9.84
C ILE A 344 27.78 -6.83 11.19
N ALA A 345 26.84 -5.88 11.18
CA ALA A 345 26.27 -5.32 12.39
C ALA A 345 25.47 -6.36 13.19
N LEU A 346 24.78 -7.30 12.55
CA LEU A 346 24.11 -8.40 13.24
C LEU A 346 25.06 -9.23 14.13
N VAL A 347 26.30 -9.34 13.73
CA VAL A 347 27.33 -10.05 14.50
C VAL A 347 27.99 -9.13 15.53
N ARG A 348 28.46 -7.95 15.09
CA ARG A 348 29.32 -7.07 15.92
C ARG A 348 28.50 -6.11 16.80
N ARG A 349 27.34 -5.64 16.34
CA ARG A 349 26.44 -4.68 17.02
C ARG A 349 24.99 -5.11 16.86
N PRO A 350 24.54 -6.18 17.53
CA PRO A 350 23.26 -6.85 17.23
C PRO A 350 22.03 -5.96 17.22
N ALA A 351 21.96 -4.94 18.08
CA ALA A 351 20.84 -4.01 18.12
C ALA A 351 20.76 -3.12 16.85
N VAL A 352 21.92 -2.67 16.32
CA VAL A 352 21.99 -1.91 15.07
C VAL A 352 21.68 -2.84 13.88
N GLY A 353 22.28 -4.04 13.89
CA GLY A 353 22.02 -5.05 12.87
C GLY A 353 20.55 -5.46 12.81
N PHE A 354 19.85 -5.51 13.95
CA PHE A 354 18.42 -5.76 14.01
C PHE A 354 17.61 -4.69 13.27
N LEU A 355 17.95 -3.40 13.44
CA LEU A 355 17.26 -2.31 12.72
C LEU A 355 17.51 -2.37 11.21
N GLY A 356 18.75 -2.67 10.79
CA GLY A 356 19.04 -2.89 9.38
C GLY A 356 18.29 -4.10 8.80
N ALA A 357 18.24 -5.21 9.55
CA ALA A 357 17.48 -6.39 9.15
C ALA A 357 15.97 -6.10 9.12
N TRP A 358 15.44 -5.34 10.08
CA TRP A 358 14.05 -4.88 10.02
C TRP A 358 13.77 -4.12 8.71
N PHE A 359 14.60 -3.13 8.36
CA PHE A 359 14.47 -2.35 7.13
C PHE A 359 14.41 -3.26 5.89
N PHE A 360 15.42 -4.10 5.69
CA PHE A 360 15.49 -4.95 4.50
C PHE A 360 14.44 -6.05 4.48
N LEU A 361 14.15 -6.71 5.59
CA LEU A 361 13.16 -7.78 5.63
C LEU A 361 11.74 -7.27 5.41
N THR A 362 11.37 -6.13 6.01
CA THR A 362 10.02 -5.59 5.81
C THR A 362 9.81 -5.01 4.40
N LEU A 363 10.88 -4.62 3.72
CA LEU A 363 10.82 -4.13 2.34
C LEU A 363 10.88 -5.28 1.32
N ALA A 364 11.52 -6.41 1.66
CA ALA A 364 11.78 -7.52 0.74
C ALA A 364 10.55 -8.08 0.00
N PRO A 365 9.36 -8.27 0.62
CA PRO A 365 8.22 -8.85 -0.09
C PRO A 365 7.74 -8.04 -1.29
N THR A 366 7.96 -6.73 -1.28
CA THR A 366 7.50 -5.82 -2.34
C THR A 366 8.61 -5.15 -3.13
N SER A 367 9.87 -5.27 -2.68
CA SER A 367 11.00 -4.57 -3.27
C SER A 367 12.23 -5.47 -3.32
N SER A 368 12.10 -6.63 -3.98
CA SER A 368 13.19 -7.60 -4.17
C SER A 368 13.16 -8.18 -5.59
N ILE A 369 13.15 -9.51 -5.71
CA ILE A 369 13.12 -10.26 -6.97
C ILE A 369 11.72 -10.68 -7.41
N ILE A 370 10.70 -10.48 -6.57
CA ILE A 370 9.30 -10.80 -6.93
C ILE A 370 8.77 -9.62 -7.75
N PRO A 371 8.53 -9.81 -9.07
CA PRO A 371 8.10 -8.72 -9.91
C PRO A 371 6.70 -8.23 -9.55
N ILE A 372 6.52 -6.91 -9.53
CA ILE A 372 5.23 -6.23 -9.56
C ILE A 372 5.24 -5.42 -10.84
N SER A 373 4.57 -5.94 -11.88
CA SER A 373 4.60 -5.38 -13.23
C SER A 373 3.96 -4.00 -13.31
N THR A 374 2.95 -3.78 -12.49
CA THR A 374 2.14 -2.55 -12.50
C THR A 374 2.76 -1.38 -11.73
N GLU A 375 3.79 -1.61 -10.91
CA GLU A 375 4.29 -0.56 -10.02
C GLU A 375 5.75 -0.76 -9.63
N VAL A 376 6.63 0.14 -10.10
CA VAL A 376 8.06 0.09 -9.76
C VAL A 376 8.33 0.43 -8.31
N GLY A 377 7.56 1.32 -7.72
CA GLY A 377 7.70 1.78 -6.35
C GLY A 377 6.42 2.40 -5.80
N ALA A 378 6.31 2.44 -4.45
CA ALA A 378 5.22 3.09 -3.74
C ALA A 378 5.69 3.55 -2.36
N GLU A 379 5.29 4.73 -1.94
CA GLU A 379 5.71 5.28 -0.64
C GLU A 379 5.18 4.45 0.54
N ARG A 380 4.00 3.86 0.41
CA ARG A 380 3.39 2.96 1.40
C ARG A 380 4.26 1.75 1.76
N ARG A 381 5.16 1.32 0.86
CA ARG A 381 6.12 0.23 1.14
C ARG A 381 7.09 0.60 2.27
N MET A 382 7.28 1.90 2.52
CA MET A 382 8.14 2.42 3.59
C MET A 382 7.46 2.50 4.96
N TYR A 383 6.19 2.12 5.09
CA TYR A 383 5.44 2.25 6.34
C TYR A 383 6.12 1.53 7.53
N LEU A 384 6.48 0.27 7.40
CA LEU A 384 7.24 -0.47 8.42
C LEU A 384 8.76 -0.19 8.38
N PRO A 385 9.42 -0.14 7.20
CA PRO A 385 10.86 0.13 7.13
C PRO A 385 11.28 1.46 7.74
N LEU A 386 10.48 2.51 7.59
CA LEU A 386 10.76 3.83 8.14
C LEU A 386 10.89 3.83 9.67
N MET A 387 10.16 2.96 10.37
CA MET A 387 10.28 2.80 11.83
C MET A 387 11.72 2.52 12.26
N ALA A 388 12.40 1.61 11.55
CA ALA A 388 13.79 1.25 11.85
C ALA A 388 14.75 2.41 11.57
N LEU A 389 14.55 3.15 10.46
CA LEU A 389 15.39 4.28 10.11
C LEU A 389 15.27 5.43 11.13
N VAL A 390 14.06 5.74 11.56
CA VAL A 390 13.79 6.77 12.59
C VAL A 390 14.44 6.38 13.93
N ILE A 391 14.29 5.13 14.37
CA ILE A 391 14.92 4.64 15.60
C ILE A 391 16.45 4.71 15.50
N LEU A 392 17.02 4.31 14.36
CA LEU A 392 18.46 4.37 14.12
C LEU A 392 18.97 5.82 14.16
N ALA A 393 18.33 6.73 13.43
CA ALA A 393 18.69 8.14 13.39
C ALA A 393 18.67 8.78 14.78
N LEU A 394 17.58 8.59 15.54
CA LEU A 394 17.46 9.14 16.89
C LEU A 394 18.48 8.51 17.87
N THR A 395 18.83 7.24 17.68
CA THR A 395 19.85 6.58 18.48
C THR A 395 21.24 7.17 18.20
N VAL A 396 21.54 7.51 16.95
CA VAL A 396 22.78 8.19 16.57
C VAL A 396 22.81 9.61 17.16
N VAL A 397 21.75 10.39 16.96
CA VAL A 397 21.62 11.76 17.51
C VAL A 397 21.80 11.75 19.03
N ALA A 398 21.13 10.85 19.75
CA ALA A 398 21.27 10.75 21.21
C ALA A 398 22.70 10.45 21.67
N ARG A 399 23.50 9.77 20.86
CA ARG A 399 24.91 9.48 21.17
C ARG A 399 25.85 10.65 20.85
N THR A 400 25.62 11.38 19.79
CA THR A 400 26.48 12.51 19.36
C THR A 400 26.36 13.72 20.29
N PHE A 401 25.17 13.98 20.85
CA PHE A 401 24.92 15.08 21.77
C PHE A 401 25.20 14.76 23.24
N HIS A 402 25.86 13.63 23.54
CA HIS A 402 26.32 13.36 24.89
C HIS A 402 27.69 14.03 25.09
N PRO A 403 27.84 14.89 26.10
CA PRO A 403 29.17 15.42 26.46
C PRO A 403 30.06 14.26 26.87
N SER A 404 30.99 13.89 26.00
CA SER A 404 32.02 12.94 26.34
C SER A 404 32.90 13.59 27.41
N THR A 405 32.97 12.98 28.58
CA THR A 405 33.92 13.30 29.69
C THR A 405 35.39 13.19 29.25
N LYS A 406 35.68 13.04 27.97
CA LYS A 406 37.04 12.95 27.41
C LYS A 406 37.73 14.28 27.08
N LEU A 407 37.03 15.42 27.13
CA LEU A 407 37.64 16.73 26.86
C LEU A 407 38.13 17.43 28.14
N GLY A 408 37.93 16.88 29.33
CA GLY A 408 38.38 17.42 30.61
C GLY A 408 39.78 16.98 31.03
N MET A 409 40.44 16.10 30.27
CA MET A 409 41.74 15.51 30.73
C MET A 409 42.97 16.01 29.95
N THR A 410 42.83 16.91 29.00
CA THR A 410 43.92 17.40 28.15
C THR A 410 44.35 18.85 28.46
N LEU A 411 43.75 19.52 29.44
CA LEU A 411 44.09 20.92 29.81
C LEU A 411 44.63 21.09 31.26
N SER A 412 45.00 19.98 31.93
CA SER A 412 45.60 20.05 33.27
C SER A 412 46.93 19.30 33.37
N MET A 413 47.76 19.34 32.35
CA MET A 413 49.16 18.94 32.45
C MET A 413 50.08 20.07 32.03
N SER A 414 50.17 21.10 32.88
CA SER A 414 51.26 22.04 32.89
C SER A 414 51.35 22.63 34.30
N LYS A 415 52.13 21.95 35.15
CA LYS A 415 53.10 22.48 36.13
C LYS A 415 53.35 21.45 37.23
N GLY A 416 54.49 20.85 37.14
CA GLY A 416 55.44 20.42 38.13
C GLY A 416 54.95 19.89 39.47
N GLN A 417 55.11 18.59 39.67
CA GLN A 417 55.95 18.08 40.76
C GLN A 417 56.05 16.55 40.67
N VAL A 418 57.26 16.10 40.33
CA VAL A 418 57.71 14.74 40.55
C VAL A 418 57.84 14.52 42.07
N ARG A 419 57.12 13.53 42.59
CA ARG A 419 57.52 12.84 43.79
C ARG A 419 57.11 11.36 43.72
N GLU A 420 58.06 10.56 43.66
CA GLU A 420 58.04 9.12 43.86
C GLU A 420 57.32 8.75 45.16
N THR A 421 56.37 7.86 45.07
CA THR A 421 56.19 6.78 46.03
C THR A 421 55.57 5.62 45.30
N ALA A 422 56.40 4.69 44.97
CA ALA A 422 56.01 3.41 44.40
C ALA A 422 55.46 2.48 45.48
N ILE A 423 54.68 1.50 45.02
CA ILE A 423 54.49 0.16 45.56
C ILE A 423 53.65 0.07 46.85
N ALA A 424 52.40 -0.29 46.68
CA ALA A 424 51.59 -1.30 47.36
C ALA A 424 50.12 -0.88 47.48
N ALA A 425 49.32 -1.26 46.55
CA ALA A 425 47.88 -1.55 46.76
C ALA A 425 47.29 -2.18 45.49
N ASP A 426 47.75 -3.37 45.18
CA ASP A 426 46.98 -4.28 44.36
C ASP A 426 45.88 -4.90 45.23
N LEU A 427 44.71 -5.16 44.59
CA LEU A 427 43.55 -5.89 45.10
C LEU A 427 42.46 -5.08 45.85
N LYS A 428 41.37 -4.95 45.09
CA LYS A 428 39.99 -4.65 45.48
C LYS A 428 39.43 -3.26 45.10
N GLY A 429 39.34 -3.04 43.80
CA GLY A 429 38.36 -2.08 43.31
C GLY A 429 37.50 -2.73 42.18
N PRO A 430 36.18 -2.47 42.07
CA PRO A 430 35.40 -3.03 40.98
C PRO A 430 35.96 -2.52 39.66
N ARG A 431 36.33 -3.44 38.76
CA ARG A 431 36.72 -3.12 37.35
C ARG A 431 35.67 -2.22 36.75
N ARG A 432 36.02 -0.95 36.47
CA ARG A 432 35.18 -0.06 35.65
C ARG A 432 34.90 -0.75 34.31
N MET A 433 33.63 -0.93 34.01
CA MET A 433 33.23 -1.45 32.69
C MET A 433 33.75 -0.55 31.59
N PRO A 434 34.06 -1.11 30.40
CA PRO A 434 34.40 -0.32 29.22
C PRO A 434 33.30 0.69 28.93
N ALA A 435 33.67 1.92 28.58
CA ALA A 435 32.74 3.04 28.28
C ALA A 435 31.72 2.73 27.19
N ASP A 436 31.93 1.64 26.44
CA ASP A 436 31.02 1.16 25.37
C ASP A 436 29.76 0.45 25.90
N LEU A 437 29.69 0.22 27.24
CA LEU A 437 28.56 -0.45 27.90
C LEU A 437 27.71 0.50 28.80
N GLU A 438 28.10 1.77 28.88
CA GLU A 438 27.23 2.76 29.52
C GLU A 438 25.94 2.93 28.66
N GLY A 439 24.79 2.80 29.32
CA GLY A 439 23.47 2.97 28.66
C GLY A 439 23.38 4.35 28.00
N PRO A 440 22.56 4.55 26.96
CA PRO A 440 22.45 5.84 26.32
C PRO A 440 22.00 6.88 27.33
N PRO A 441 22.57 8.07 27.19
CA PRO A 441 22.36 9.20 28.09
C PRO A 441 20.93 9.73 28.01
N ARG A 442 20.53 10.48 29.04
CA ARG A 442 19.34 11.31 28.99
C ARG A 442 19.46 12.30 27.83
N MET A 443 18.38 12.48 27.06
CA MET A 443 18.36 13.49 26.00
C MET A 443 18.62 14.88 26.61
N THR A 444 19.56 15.60 26.02
CA THR A 444 19.82 16.98 26.41
C THR A 444 18.62 17.85 26.04
N ARG A 445 18.42 18.98 26.75
CA ARG A 445 17.37 19.94 26.38
C ARG A 445 17.46 20.37 24.92
N ALA A 446 18.69 20.58 24.40
CA ALA A 446 18.92 20.90 23.00
C ALA A 446 18.43 19.78 22.05
N ALA A 447 18.74 18.52 22.32
CA ALA A 447 18.26 17.40 21.52
C ALA A 447 16.72 17.29 21.57
N THR A 448 16.10 17.49 22.73
CA THR A 448 14.62 17.51 22.87
C THR A 448 14.00 18.63 22.03
N MET A 449 14.56 19.83 22.10
CA MET A 449 14.09 20.97 21.29
C MET A 449 14.26 20.70 19.78
N SER A 450 15.39 20.17 19.35
CA SER A 450 15.63 19.84 17.93
C SER A 450 14.64 18.81 17.41
N ILE A 451 14.31 17.79 18.22
CA ILE A 451 13.30 16.77 17.89
C ILE A 451 11.90 17.39 17.83
N ALA A 452 11.55 18.28 18.75
CA ALA A 452 10.27 18.97 18.71
C ALA A 452 10.14 19.84 17.46
N VAL A 453 11.18 20.60 17.10
CA VAL A 453 11.20 21.40 15.87
C VAL A 453 11.05 20.49 14.65
N LEU A 454 11.79 19.39 14.58
CA LEU A 454 11.69 18.41 13.49
C LEU A 454 10.28 17.85 13.39
N ALA A 455 9.65 17.46 14.52
CA ALA A 455 8.29 16.94 14.53
C ALA A 455 7.28 17.97 13.99
N VAL A 456 7.43 19.26 14.36
CA VAL A 456 6.59 20.35 13.83
C VAL A 456 6.80 20.53 12.33
N LEU A 457 8.04 20.56 11.85
CA LEU A 457 8.34 20.69 10.41
C LEU A 457 7.77 19.53 9.59
N LEU A 458 7.93 18.31 10.09
CA LEU A 458 7.35 17.12 9.44
C LEU A 458 5.81 17.16 9.48
N SER A 459 5.20 17.61 10.59
CA SER A 459 3.74 17.77 10.68
C SER A 459 3.22 18.75 9.65
N VAL A 460 3.88 19.90 9.48
CA VAL A 460 3.50 20.88 8.45
C VAL A 460 3.63 20.27 7.06
N ALA A 461 4.73 19.60 6.77
CA ALA A 461 4.93 18.94 5.48
C ALA A 461 3.87 17.83 5.23
N THR A 462 3.48 17.09 6.27
CA THR A 462 2.40 16.08 6.19
C THR A 462 1.04 16.74 5.92
N ILE A 463 0.70 17.83 6.60
CA ILE A 463 -0.54 18.57 6.36
C ILE A 463 -0.59 19.11 4.92
N GLN A 464 0.54 19.62 4.41
CA GLN A 464 0.65 20.06 3.01
C GLN A 464 0.47 18.91 2.03
N ARG A 465 1.13 17.77 2.27
CA ARG A 465 0.97 16.56 1.45
C ARG A 465 -0.47 16.03 1.49
N ASN A 466 -1.11 16.07 2.64
CA ASN A 466 -2.51 15.66 2.80
C ASN A 466 -3.45 16.50 1.93
N ALA A 467 -3.17 17.79 1.75
CA ALA A 467 -3.99 18.68 0.93
C ALA A 467 -4.02 18.25 -0.55
N GLU A 468 -3.01 17.56 -1.03
CA GLU A 468 -2.99 17.05 -2.41
C GLU A 468 -4.03 15.94 -2.64
N TYR A 469 -4.40 15.21 -1.60
CA TYR A 469 -5.44 14.17 -1.67
C TYR A 469 -6.88 14.73 -1.67
N LEU A 470 -7.07 16.05 -1.50
CA LEU A 470 -8.39 16.68 -1.52
C LEU A 470 -9.00 16.74 -2.94
N SER A 471 -8.19 16.56 -3.98
CA SER A 471 -8.63 16.57 -5.37
C SER A 471 -7.79 15.60 -6.21
N GLY A 472 -8.44 14.76 -7.01
CA GLY A 472 -7.74 13.90 -7.97
C GLY A 472 -6.92 14.71 -8.98
N LEU A 473 -7.40 15.89 -9.40
CA LEU A 473 -6.63 16.82 -10.26
C LEU A 473 -5.28 17.18 -9.64
N THR A 474 -5.28 17.69 -8.40
CA THR A 474 -4.04 18.10 -7.72
C THR A 474 -3.12 16.92 -7.46
N LEU A 475 -3.69 15.76 -7.14
CA LEU A 475 -2.96 14.54 -6.87
C LEU A 475 -2.21 14.04 -8.11
N TRP A 476 -2.90 13.87 -9.25
CA TRP A 476 -2.29 13.37 -10.48
C TRP A 476 -1.39 14.41 -11.15
N GLN A 477 -1.72 15.72 -11.06
CA GLN A 477 -0.83 16.79 -11.50
C GLN A 477 0.49 16.73 -10.73
N SER A 478 0.45 16.50 -9.40
CA SER A 478 1.66 16.39 -8.58
C SER A 478 2.58 15.23 -8.98
N VAL A 479 2.00 14.14 -9.54
CA VAL A 479 2.79 13.01 -10.09
C VAL A 479 3.57 13.47 -11.31
N LEU A 480 2.92 14.14 -12.26
CA LEU A 480 3.55 14.62 -13.49
C LEU A 480 4.61 15.71 -13.22
N ASP A 481 4.39 16.55 -12.22
CA ASP A 481 5.31 17.66 -11.88
C ASP A 481 6.59 17.18 -11.16
N ARG A 482 6.52 16.04 -10.46
CA ARG A 482 7.59 15.61 -9.53
C ARG A 482 8.30 14.32 -9.93
N TRP A 483 7.72 13.59 -10.83
CA TRP A 483 8.27 12.32 -11.31
C TRP A 483 8.30 12.28 -12.83
N THR A 484 8.98 11.31 -13.39
CA THR A 484 8.96 11.08 -14.84
C THR A 484 7.53 10.90 -15.30
N PRO A 485 7.02 11.74 -16.22
CA PRO A 485 5.68 11.56 -16.78
C PRO A 485 5.52 10.16 -17.37
N HIS A 486 4.38 9.54 -17.16
CA HIS A 486 4.06 8.21 -17.69
C HIS A 486 2.57 8.11 -18.04
N ALA A 487 2.24 7.21 -18.95
CA ALA A 487 0.91 7.10 -19.55
C ALA A 487 -0.22 6.95 -18.52
N ARG A 488 -0.01 6.16 -17.45
CA ARG A 488 -1.04 5.99 -16.40
C ARG A 488 -1.36 7.29 -15.67
N ALA A 489 -0.35 8.12 -15.36
CA ALA A 489 -0.58 9.41 -14.72
C ALA A 489 -1.33 10.37 -15.65
N HIS A 490 -0.96 10.40 -16.93
CA HIS A 490 -1.67 11.19 -17.93
C HIS A 490 -3.12 10.73 -18.10
N ARG A 491 -3.36 9.41 -18.23
CA ARG A 491 -4.71 8.84 -18.34
C ARG A 491 -5.60 9.17 -17.14
N ASN A 492 -5.06 9.03 -15.93
CA ASN A 492 -5.83 9.30 -14.72
C ASN A 492 -6.10 10.79 -14.53
N LEU A 493 -5.14 11.67 -14.89
CA LEU A 493 -5.38 13.11 -14.90
C LEU A 493 -6.44 13.49 -15.96
N ALA A 494 -6.42 12.86 -17.12
CA ALA A 494 -7.45 13.06 -18.14
C ALA A 494 -8.85 12.71 -17.62
N ALA A 495 -9.00 11.59 -16.91
CA ALA A 495 -10.27 11.22 -16.29
C ALA A 495 -10.78 12.28 -15.29
N GLU A 496 -9.89 12.83 -14.47
CA GLU A 496 -10.23 13.91 -13.54
C GLU A 496 -10.59 15.22 -14.26
N LEU A 497 -9.90 15.53 -15.37
CA LEU A 497 -10.19 16.70 -16.22
C LEU A 497 -11.55 16.57 -16.91
N LYS A 498 -11.91 15.37 -17.35
CA LYS A 498 -13.27 15.06 -17.87
C LYS A 498 -14.33 15.36 -16.83
N LEU A 499 -14.18 14.87 -15.60
CA LEU A 499 -15.10 15.16 -14.49
C LEU A 499 -15.18 16.65 -14.16
N ALA A 500 -14.09 17.39 -14.36
CA ALA A 500 -14.01 18.83 -14.16
C ALA A 500 -14.56 19.66 -15.36
N GLY A 501 -15.00 19.04 -16.45
CA GLY A 501 -15.49 19.70 -17.64
C GLY A 501 -14.41 20.47 -18.44
N ARG A 502 -13.17 19.95 -18.46
CA ARG A 502 -12.01 20.55 -19.15
C ARG A 502 -11.55 19.68 -20.33
N PRO A 503 -12.36 19.57 -21.41
CA PRO A 503 -12.15 18.58 -22.46
C PRO A 503 -10.88 18.77 -23.28
N ASP A 504 -10.44 20.01 -23.55
CA ASP A 504 -9.23 20.23 -24.34
C ASP A 504 -7.97 19.76 -23.61
N GLU A 505 -7.93 19.93 -22.28
CA GLU A 505 -6.82 19.46 -21.46
C GLU A 505 -6.88 17.94 -21.27
N GLU A 506 -8.09 17.38 -21.12
CA GLU A 506 -8.30 15.93 -21.15
C GLU A 506 -7.68 15.31 -22.40
N ILE A 507 -8.03 15.80 -23.58
CA ILE A 507 -7.51 15.31 -24.87
C ILE A 507 -5.99 15.47 -24.96
N ALA A 508 -5.44 16.59 -24.48
CA ALA A 508 -4.00 16.79 -24.45
C ALA A 508 -3.27 15.71 -23.62
N HIS A 509 -3.81 15.36 -22.45
CA HIS A 509 -3.25 14.33 -21.59
C HIS A 509 -3.48 12.91 -22.15
N LEU A 510 -4.61 12.61 -22.77
CA LEU A 510 -4.81 11.33 -23.46
C LEU A 510 -3.80 11.15 -24.62
N ARG A 511 -3.53 12.20 -25.41
CA ARG A 511 -2.49 12.17 -26.47
C ARG A 511 -1.08 11.92 -25.91
N ALA A 512 -0.75 12.54 -24.78
CA ALA A 512 0.51 12.28 -24.11
C ALA A 512 0.62 10.81 -23.66
N ALA A 513 -0.48 10.24 -23.15
CA ALA A 513 -0.54 8.85 -22.73
C ALA A 513 -0.39 7.85 -23.88
N VAL A 514 -0.92 8.16 -25.06
CA VAL A 514 -0.80 7.33 -26.28
C VAL A 514 0.66 7.13 -26.69
N THR A 515 1.56 8.05 -26.38
CA THR A 515 2.98 7.94 -26.73
C THR A 515 3.63 6.70 -26.09
N ASP A 516 3.25 6.38 -24.86
CA ASP A 516 3.80 5.27 -24.09
C ASP A 516 2.92 4.01 -24.18
N ILE A 517 1.60 4.19 -24.31
CA ILE A 517 0.60 3.10 -24.36
C ILE A 517 -0.32 3.35 -25.56
N PRO A 518 -0.01 2.80 -26.73
CA PRO A 518 -0.80 2.98 -27.97
C PRO A 518 -2.26 2.52 -27.84
N GLU A 519 -2.56 1.59 -26.94
CA GLU A 519 -3.90 1.06 -26.65
C GLU A 519 -4.87 2.13 -26.15
N ILE A 520 -4.38 3.23 -25.60
CA ILE A 520 -5.19 4.38 -25.16
C ILE A 520 -5.84 5.12 -26.36
N ARG A 521 -5.39 4.86 -27.61
CA ARG A 521 -6.02 5.46 -28.80
C ARG A 521 -7.49 5.17 -28.93
N ASN A 522 -7.96 3.99 -28.52
CA ASN A 522 -9.38 3.68 -28.53
C ASN A 522 -10.15 4.59 -27.57
N LEU A 523 -9.64 4.78 -26.35
CA LEU A 523 -10.23 5.73 -25.39
C LEU A 523 -10.20 7.16 -25.94
N LEU A 524 -9.07 7.62 -26.46
CA LEU A 524 -8.93 8.95 -27.07
C LEU A 524 -9.91 9.13 -28.22
N GLY A 525 -10.06 8.12 -29.07
CA GLY A 525 -11.01 8.12 -30.19
C GLY A 525 -12.47 8.27 -29.70
N GLY A 526 -12.85 7.52 -28.67
CA GLY A 526 -14.18 7.62 -28.05
C GLY A 526 -14.46 9.01 -27.45
N GLU A 527 -13.50 9.59 -26.73
CA GLU A 527 -13.66 10.94 -26.18
C GLU A 527 -13.73 12.04 -27.26
N LEU A 528 -12.93 11.90 -28.33
CA LEU A 528 -13.01 12.79 -29.49
C LEU A 528 -14.36 12.71 -30.20
N LEU A 529 -14.95 11.49 -30.30
CA LEU A 529 -16.33 11.31 -30.81
C LEU A 529 -17.34 12.03 -29.95
N ALA A 530 -17.28 11.87 -28.62
CA ALA A 530 -18.18 12.52 -27.68
C ALA A 530 -18.11 14.06 -27.78
N LEU A 531 -16.97 14.61 -28.16
CA LEU A 531 -16.74 16.05 -28.38
C LEU A 531 -17.06 16.51 -29.81
N GLY A 532 -17.56 15.62 -30.69
CA GLY A 532 -17.82 15.94 -32.10
C GLY A 532 -16.60 16.19 -32.98
N ARG A 533 -15.40 15.82 -32.48
CA ARG A 533 -14.11 15.99 -33.19
C ARG A 533 -13.85 14.80 -34.14
N HIS A 534 -14.81 14.52 -35.03
CA HIS A 534 -14.89 13.29 -35.84
C HIS A 534 -13.66 13.01 -36.70
N ALA A 535 -13.05 14.06 -37.29
CA ALA A 535 -11.84 13.88 -38.12
C ALA A 535 -10.61 13.42 -37.33
N GLU A 536 -10.52 13.84 -36.07
CA GLU A 536 -9.43 13.42 -35.18
C GLU A 536 -9.72 12.02 -34.62
N ALA A 537 -10.97 11.76 -34.24
CA ALA A 537 -11.42 10.44 -33.82
C ALA A 537 -11.15 9.37 -34.89
N ALA A 538 -11.52 9.64 -36.15
CA ALA A 538 -11.29 8.72 -37.25
C ALA A 538 -9.79 8.39 -37.41
N ARG A 539 -8.89 9.37 -37.29
CA ARG A 539 -7.44 9.13 -37.42
C ARG A 539 -6.89 8.22 -36.29
N GLU A 540 -7.27 8.50 -35.06
CA GLU A 540 -6.79 7.71 -33.91
C GLU A 540 -7.37 6.28 -33.95
N LEU A 541 -8.67 6.14 -34.27
CA LEU A 541 -9.34 4.84 -34.37
C LEU A 541 -8.86 4.02 -35.58
N GLN A 542 -8.58 4.66 -36.74
CA GLN A 542 -7.98 3.95 -37.87
C GLN A 542 -6.64 3.33 -37.51
N GLN A 543 -5.80 4.08 -36.82
CA GLN A 543 -4.51 3.56 -36.37
C GLN A 543 -4.67 2.44 -35.34
N TYR A 544 -5.57 2.61 -34.36
CA TYR A 544 -5.85 1.59 -33.37
C TYR A 544 -6.40 0.29 -34.00
N THR A 545 -7.40 0.39 -34.88
CA THR A 545 -8.04 -0.78 -35.52
C THR A 545 -7.15 -1.46 -36.56
N HIS A 546 -6.08 -0.79 -37.04
CA HIS A 546 -5.04 -1.41 -37.85
C HIS A 546 -4.23 -2.40 -37.00
N ASP A 547 -3.86 -2.00 -35.78
CA ASP A 547 -3.07 -2.81 -34.85
C ASP A 547 -3.93 -3.84 -34.11
N HIS A 548 -5.21 -3.53 -33.91
CA HIS A 548 -6.22 -4.34 -33.20
C HIS A 548 -7.44 -4.65 -34.08
N PRO A 549 -7.29 -5.44 -35.16
CA PRO A 549 -8.34 -5.64 -36.16
C PRO A 549 -9.55 -6.46 -35.66
N ARG A 550 -9.50 -7.01 -34.43
CA ARG A 550 -10.54 -7.82 -33.79
C ARG A 550 -11.22 -7.10 -32.61
N ASP A 551 -11.08 -5.80 -32.49
CA ASP A 551 -11.79 -5.01 -31.48
C ASP A 551 -13.08 -4.45 -32.13
N ALA A 552 -14.22 -5.12 -31.86
CA ALA A 552 -15.51 -4.76 -32.43
C ALA A 552 -16.00 -3.38 -31.99
N ASP A 553 -15.72 -3.00 -30.73
CA ASP A 553 -16.13 -1.69 -30.19
C ASP A 553 -15.34 -0.55 -30.86
N ALA A 554 -14.04 -0.73 -31.06
CA ALA A 554 -13.20 0.25 -31.75
C ALA A 554 -13.59 0.38 -33.24
N LEU A 555 -13.91 -0.74 -33.91
CA LEU A 555 -14.41 -0.74 -35.30
C LEU A 555 -15.76 -0.02 -35.39
N SER A 556 -16.67 -0.24 -34.44
CA SER A 556 -17.95 0.49 -34.37
C SER A 556 -17.72 1.99 -34.18
N ASN A 557 -16.83 2.39 -33.25
CA ASN A 557 -16.47 3.79 -33.04
C ASN A 557 -15.86 4.43 -34.30
N LEU A 558 -15.02 3.67 -35.02
CA LEU A 558 -14.47 4.13 -36.32
C LEU A 558 -15.59 4.35 -37.34
N GLY A 559 -16.55 3.43 -37.43
CA GLY A 559 -17.73 3.58 -38.29
C GLY A 559 -18.54 4.84 -37.99
N ILE A 560 -18.76 5.13 -36.68
CA ILE A 560 -19.42 6.35 -36.24
C ILE A 560 -18.66 7.60 -36.70
N ALA A 561 -17.34 7.62 -36.49
CA ALA A 561 -16.49 8.75 -36.90
C ALA A 561 -16.51 8.98 -38.40
N LEU A 562 -16.42 7.91 -39.22
CA LEU A 562 -16.43 7.97 -40.68
C LEU A 562 -17.79 8.37 -41.20
N GLY A 563 -18.90 7.85 -40.65
CA GLY A 563 -20.27 8.22 -41.01
C GLY A 563 -20.52 9.70 -40.77
N ALA A 564 -20.11 10.24 -39.61
CA ALA A 564 -20.23 11.66 -39.31
C ALA A 564 -19.42 12.58 -40.25
N LEU A 565 -18.37 12.04 -40.90
CA LEU A 565 -17.58 12.73 -41.95
C LEU A 565 -18.17 12.56 -43.36
N GLY A 566 -19.28 11.84 -43.54
CA GLY A 566 -19.87 11.53 -44.83
C GLY A 566 -19.11 10.48 -45.64
N ARG A 567 -18.15 9.77 -45.02
CA ARG A 567 -17.36 8.67 -45.64
C ARG A 567 -18.14 7.36 -45.52
N ASN A 568 -19.34 7.33 -46.14
CA ASN A 568 -20.35 6.31 -45.91
C ASN A 568 -19.88 4.88 -46.24
N ASP A 569 -19.19 4.67 -47.38
CA ASP A 569 -18.73 3.36 -47.79
C ASP A 569 -17.71 2.77 -46.79
N GLU A 570 -16.81 3.62 -46.28
CA GLU A 570 -15.84 3.22 -45.29
C GLU A 570 -16.45 2.99 -43.90
N ALA A 571 -17.48 3.76 -43.58
CA ALA A 571 -18.28 3.56 -42.36
C ALA A 571 -19.01 2.21 -42.38
N THR A 572 -19.66 1.89 -43.49
CA THR A 572 -20.33 0.59 -43.69
C THR A 572 -19.35 -0.55 -43.51
N GLN A 573 -18.17 -0.50 -44.18
CA GLN A 573 -17.13 -1.52 -44.04
C GLN A 573 -16.66 -1.66 -42.58
N ALA A 574 -16.52 -0.54 -41.84
CA ALA A 574 -16.07 -0.60 -40.45
C ALA A 574 -17.14 -1.25 -39.56
N PHE A 575 -18.42 -0.92 -39.74
CA PHE A 575 -19.51 -1.54 -39.00
C PHE A 575 -19.70 -3.02 -39.35
N GLU A 576 -19.65 -3.38 -40.64
CA GLU A 576 -19.71 -4.79 -41.07
C GLU A 576 -18.60 -5.61 -40.39
N ARG A 577 -17.37 -5.11 -40.44
CA ARG A 577 -16.24 -5.76 -39.75
C ARG A 577 -16.46 -5.87 -38.23
N ALA A 578 -17.08 -4.87 -37.57
CA ALA A 578 -17.42 -4.94 -36.15
C ALA A 578 -18.39 -6.09 -35.88
N VAL A 579 -19.41 -6.25 -36.70
CA VAL A 579 -20.40 -7.33 -36.63
C VAL A 579 -19.79 -8.69 -36.96
N ASP A 580 -18.88 -8.77 -37.93
CA ASP A 580 -18.15 -9.99 -38.27
C ASP A 580 -17.25 -10.48 -37.13
N VAL A 581 -16.60 -9.55 -36.43
CA VAL A 581 -15.72 -9.84 -35.28
C VAL A 581 -16.52 -10.34 -34.07
N ASP A 582 -17.63 -9.68 -33.77
CA ASP A 582 -18.54 -10.09 -32.70
C ASP A 582 -20.00 -9.99 -33.14
N PRO A 583 -20.54 -11.06 -33.73
CA PRO A 583 -21.94 -11.10 -34.17
C PRO A 583 -22.96 -10.96 -33.01
N ASN A 584 -22.54 -11.24 -31.77
CA ASN A 584 -23.38 -11.18 -30.59
C ASN A 584 -23.31 -9.80 -29.87
N ASN A 585 -22.59 -8.83 -30.42
CA ASN A 585 -22.56 -7.48 -29.89
C ASN A 585 -23.79 -6.69 -30.36
N GLY A 586 -24.81 -6.60 -29.52
CA GLY A 586 -26.07 -5.88 -29.85
C GLY A 586 -25.85 -4.42 -30.19
N LEU A 587 -24.83 -3.77 -29.60
CA LEU A 587 -24.49 -2.37 -29.93
C LEU A 587 -23.93 -2.23 -31.34
N SER A 588 -23.04 -3.12 -31.76
CA SER A 588 -22.47 -3.15 -33.13
C SER A 588 -23.54 -3.42 -34.16
N GLN A 589 -24.46 -4.38 -33.89
CA GLN A 589 -25.63 -4.65 -34.74
C GLN A 589 -26.53 -3.41 -34.88
N ARG A 590 -26.83 -2.72 -33.76
CA ARG A 590 -27.63 -1.50 -33.77
C ARG A 590 -26.96 -0.35 -34.52
N ASN A 591 -25.66 -0.17 -34.38
CA ASN A 591 -24.91 0.89 -35.05
C ASN A 591 -24.85 0.66 -36.56
N LEU A 592 -24.66 -0.58 -37.03
CA LEU A 592 -24.76 -0.92 -38.44
C LEU A 592 -26.15 -0.67 -38.99
N ALA A 593 -27.21 -1.14 -38.28
CA ALA A 593 -28.58 -0.92 -38.67
C ALA A 593 -28.95 0.59 -38.76
N LEU A 594 -28.48 1.39 -37.80
CA LEU A 594 -28.69 2.83 -37.81
C LEU A 594 -28.01 3.50 -39.00
N HIS A 595 -26.77 3.10 -39.29
CA HIS A 595 -26.01 3.63 -40.44
C HIS A 595 -26.71 3.29 -41.76
N LEU A 596 -27.12 2.03 -41.99
CA LEU A 596 -27.83 1.59 -43.18
C LEU A 596 -29.20 2.32 -43.30
N PHE A 597 -29.95 2.47 -42.19
CA PHE A 597 -31.19 3.26 -42.16
C PHE A 597 -30.95 4.71 -42.59
N GLN A 598 -29.85 5.35 -42.16
CA GLN A 598 -29.52 6.72 -42.56
C GLN A 598 -29.12 6.85 -44.04
N GLN A 599 -28.78 5.73 -44.71
CA GLN A 599 -28.50 5.63 -46.14
C GLN A 599 -29.74 5.23 -46.93
N ASP A 600 -30.95 5.20 -46.30
CA ASP A 600 -32.23 4.71 -46.87
C ASP A 600 -32.16 3.22 -47.30
N ASP A 601 -31.15 2.48 -46.88
CA ASP A 601 -31.06 1.02 -47.07
C ASP A 601 -31.85 0.29 -45.97
N PHE A 602 -33.17 0.29 -46.12
CA PHE A 602 -34.08 -0.35 -45.15
C PHE A 602 -33.97 -1.88 -45.20
N ASP A 603 -33.67 -2.43 -46.38
CA ASP A 603 -33.53 -3.88 -46.58
C ASP A 603 -32.30 -4.44 -45.84
N GLY A 604 -31.22 -3.70 -45.87
CA GLY A 604 -30.01 -4.00 -45.06
C GLY A 604 -30.20 -3.70 -43.56
N ALA A 605 -30.94 -2.63 -43.21
CA ALA A 605 -31.09 -2.20 -41.81
C ALA A 605 -31.93 -3.17 -40.97
N VAL A 606 -33.06 -3.70 -41.51
CA VAL A 606 -34.03 -4.50 -40.74
C VAL A 606 -33.41 -5.79 -40.15
N PRO A 607 -32.63 -6.60 -40.86
CA PRO A 607 -31.98 -7.79 -40.29
C PRO A 607 -31.12 -7.47 -39.08
N HIS A 608 -30.28 -6.43 -39.18
CA HIS A 608 -29.38 -6.02 -38.09
C HIS A 608 -30.13 -5.40 -36.91
N ALA A 609 -31.19 -4.60 -37.20
CA ALA A 609 -32.02 -4.06 -36.13
C ALA A 609 -32.79 -5.17 -35.37
N ARG A 610 -33.28 -6.20 -36.08
CA ARG A 610 -33.91 -7.38 -35.43
C ARG A 610 -32.91 -8.13 -34.56
N GLU A 611 -31.69 -8.29 -35.04
CA GLU A 611 -30.65 -8.96 -34.26
C GLU A 611 -30.26 -8.11 -33.06
N ALA A 612 -30.17 -6.80 -33.17
CA ALA A 612 -29.93 -5.89 -32.04
C ALA A 612 -31.02 -6.06 -30.95
N VAL A 613 -32.32 -6.07 -31.34
CA VAL A 613 -33.43 -6.30 -30.41
C VAL A 613 -33.35 -7.71 -29.78
N ARG A 614 -32.97 -8.75 -30.55
CA ARG A 614 -32.81 -10.11 -30.03
C ARG A 614 -31.71 -10.19 -28.97
N LEU A 615 -30.58 -9.50 -29.18
CA LEU A 615 -29.44 -9.48 -28.29
C LEU A 615 -29.61 -8.56 -27.06
N THR A 616 -30.33 -7.44 -27.26
CA THR A 616 -30.60 -6.43 -26.23
C THR A 616 -32.11 -6.14 -26.11
N PRO A 617 -32.93 -7.09 -25.64
CA PRO A 617 -34.39 -6.95 -25.64
C PRO A 617 -34.91 -5.85 -24.70
N ASN A 618 -34.08 -5.33 -23.82
CA ASN A 618 -34.41 -4.24 -22.91
C ASN A 618 -33.86 -2.86 -23.36
N ASP A 619 -33.39 -2.74 -24.61
CA ASP A 619 -32.89 -1.47 -25.17
C ASP A 619 -34.02 -0.76 -25.95
N PRO A 620 -34.64 0.33 -25.41
CA PRO A 620 -35.65 1.08 -26.09
C PRO A 620 -35.21 1.66 -27.45
N ALA A 621 -33.91 2.00 -27.58
CA ALA A 621 -33.36 2.56 -28.81
C ALA A 621 -33.30 1.51 -29.94
N ALA A 622 -32.98 0.24 -29.60
CA ALA A 622 -33.00 -0.85 -30.57
C ALA A 622 -34.42 -1.08 -31.13
N HIS A 623 -35.43 -1.10 -30.25
CA HIS A 623 -36.86 -1.21 -30.66
C HIS A 623 -37.29 -0.03 -31.51
N ASN A 624 -36.91 1.21 -31.18
CA ASN A 624 -37.22 2.38 -31.99
C ASN A 624 -36.60 2.29 -33.39
N LEU A 625 -35.31 1.92 -33.47
CA LEU A 625 -34.62 1.78 -34.76
C LEU A 625 -35.26 0.71 -35.61
N LEU A 626 -35.60 -0.44 -35.06
CA LEU A 626 -36.30 -1.50 -35.75
C LEU A 626 -37.67 -1.00 -36.26
N GLY A 627 -38.43 -0.29 -35.43
CA GLY A 627 -39.69 0.32 -35.82
C GLY A 627 -39.54 1.28 -37.01
N LEU A 628 -38.53 2.13 -37.00
CA LEU A 628 -38.22 3.07 -38.07
C LEU A 628 -37.84 2.36 -39.37
N ALA A 629 -36.97 1.37 -39.31
CA ALA A 629 -36.53 0.58 -40.47
C ALA A 629 -37.69 -0.21 -41.08
N LEU A 630 -38.58 -0.76 -40.25
CA LEU A 630 -39.81 -1.44 -40.69
C LEU A 630 -40.80 -0.52 -41.39
N ILE A 631 -40.90 0.76 -41.00
CA ILE A 631 -41.67 1.76 -41.73
C ILE A 631 -41.12 1.92 -43.13
N GLY A 632 -39.80 2.00 -43.30
CA GLY A 632 -39.17 2.07 -44.61
C GLY A 632 -39.50 0.89 -45.52
N GLN A 633 -39.64 -0.31 -44.96
CA GLN A 633 -40.09 -1.53 -45.65
C GLN A 633 -41.64 -1.65 -45.76
N GLN A 634 -42.40 -0.66 -45.33
CA GLN A 634 -43.88 -0.66 -45.29
C GLN A 634 -44.50 -1.73 -44.37
N MET A 635 -43.74 -2.28 -43.43
CA MET A 635 -44.16 -3.31 -42.45
C MET A 635 -44.82 -2.64 -41.22
N ILE A 636 -45.87 -1.92 -41.42
CA ILE A 636 -46.45 -0.97 -40.49
C ILE A 636 -46.90 -1.63 -39.16
N ASP A 637 -47.54 -2.80 -39.24
CA ASP A 637 -48.07 -3.47 -38.05
C ASP A 637 -46.92 -3.95 -37.11
N GLU A 638 -45.79 -4.34 -37.68
CA GLU A 638 -44.62 -4.67 -36.90
C GLU A 638 -43.98 -3.43 -36.28
N ALA A 639 -43.84 -2.35 -37.03
CA ALA A 639 -43.32 -1.09 -36.54
C ALA A 639 -44.12 -0.56 -35.33
N ILE A 640 -45.46 -0.62 -35.38
CA ILE A 640 -46.31 -0.26 -34.24
C ILE A 640 -46.01 -1.12 -33.00
N ARG A 641 -45.76 -2.41 -33.18
CA ARG A 641 -45.38 -3.30 -32.03
C ARG A 641 -44.08 -2.87 -31.41
N GLU A 642 -43.10 -2.59 -32.23
CA GLU A 642 -41.76 -2.20 -31.77
C GLU A 642 -41.77 -0.84 -31.03
N PHE A 643 -42.47 0.16 -31.54
CA PHE A 643 -42.64 1.44 -30.83
C PHE A 643 -43.36 1.27 -29.47
N ARG A 644 -44.39 0.40 -29.41
CA ARG A 644 -45.04 0.08 -28.14
C ARG A 644 -44.12 -0.64 -27.17
N ALA A 645 -43.27 -1.56 -27.64
CA ALA A 645 -42.27 -2.22 -26.82
C ALA A 645 -41.27 -1.19 -26.24
N SER A 646 -40.78 -0.28 -27.07
CA SER A 646 -39.92 0.82 -26.60
C SER A 646 -40.60 1.67 -25.52
N LEU A 647 -41.86 2.05 -25.68
CA LEU A 647 -42.61 2.82 -24.68
C LEU A 647 -42.93 2.02 -23.41
N THR A 648 -43.03 0.70 -23.51
CA THR A 648 -43.18 -0.16 -22.32
C THR A 648 -41.93 -0.19 -21.50
N LEU A 649 -40.75 -0.21 -22.16
CA LEU A 649 -39.45 -0.18 -21.52
C LEU A 649 -39.10 1.21 -20.95
N GLN A 650 -39.45 2.27 -21.70
CA GLN A 650 -39.21 3.66 -21.36
C GLN A 650 -40.44 4.50 -21.64
N PRO A 651 -41.37 4.67 -20.67
CA PRO A 651 -42.64 5.39 -20.88
C PRO A 651 -42.48 6.87 -21.24
N ASP A 652 -41.37 7.50 -20.90
CA ASP A 652 -41.02 8.89 -21.20
C ASP A 652 -40.24 9.07 -22.51
N ASN A 653 -40.13 8.01 -23.34
CA ASN A 653 -39.47 8.09 -24.63
C ASN A 653 -40.34 8.88 -25.64
N ASN A 654 -40.10 10.19 -25.69
CA ASN A 654 -40.86 11.10 -26.57
C ASN A 654 -40.72 10.73 -28.04
N ASP A 655 -39.56 10.25 -28.50
CA ASP A 655 -39.36 9.89 -29.90
C ASP A 655 -40.23 8.70 -30.30
N ALA A 656 -40.26 7.65 -29.48
CA ALA A 656 -41.12 6.49 -29.69
C ALA A 656 -42.62 6.89 -29.73
N ALA A 657 -43.04 7.77 -28.82
CA ALA A 657 -44.41 8.27 -28.77
C ALA A 657 -44.78 9.04 -30.06
N VAL A 658 -43.88 9.92 -30.50
CA VAL A 658 -44.09 10.70 -31.74
C VAL A 658 -44.17 9.79 -32.98
N TYR A 659 -43.24 8.83 -33.08
CA TYR A 659 -43.23 7.88 -34.21
C TYR A 659 -44.45 6.99 -34.20
N LEU A 660 -44.88 6.47 -33.06
CA LEU A 660 -46.09 5.69 -32.93
C LEU A 660 -47.34 6.51 -33.36
N GLN A 661 -47.49 7.75 -32.84
CA GLN A 661 -48.62 8.63 -33.16
C GLN A 661 -48.66 8.95 -34.65
N ARG A 662 -47.54 9.30 -35.27
CA ARG A 662 -47.46 9.57 -36.72
C ARG A 662 -47.85 8.36 -37.53
N THR A 663 -47.37 7.18 -37.16
CA THR A 663 -47.66 5.93 -37.84
C THR A 663 -49.13 5.57 -37.75
N LEU A 664 -49.75 5.68 -36.56
CA LEU A 664 -51.20 5.46 -36.36
C LEU A 664 -52.05 6.44 -37.17
N LYS A 665 -51.70 7.74 -37.16
CA LYS A 665 -52.41 8.76 -37.94
C LYS A 665 -52.32 8.51 -39.44
N ALA A 666 -51.15 8.11 -39.95
CA ALA A 666 -50.94 7.82 -41.37
C ALA A 666 -51.72 6.59 -41.84
N THR A 667 -52.03 5.66 -40.95
CA THR A 667 -52.82 4.45 -41.26
C THR A 667 -54.30 4.53 -40.89
N GLY A 668 -54.78 5.70 -40.42
CA GLY A 668 -56.17 5.88 -40.01
C GLY A 668 -56.57 5.11 -38.74
N ARG A 669 -55.63 4.75 -37.93
CA ARG A 669 -55.80 3.97 -36.67
C ARG A 669 -55.68 4.82 -35.42
#